data_b7b816d294bec54da5aca11b8cc26047
#
_entry.id   b7b816d294bec54da5aca11b8cc26047
#
_cell.length_a   1.000
_cell.length_b   1.000
_cell.length_c   1.000
_cell.angle_alpha   90.00
_cell.angle_beta   90.00
_cell.angle_gamma   90.00
#
_symmetry.space_group_name_H-M   'P 1'
#
loop_
_entity.id
_entity.type
_entity.pdbx_description
1 polymer ?
#
loop_
_entity_poly.entity_id
_entity_poly.type
_entity_poly.pdbx_seq_one_letter_code
_entity_poly.pdbx_strand_id
1 'polypeptide(L)'
;MLALIYLALAICLGDFLCRRFYRFVSTPHRWAAAVLVGLLLSTWVTYLAALAFARTANPLLWANLTFFAAATSVIFLLVRRSRRQGQRPVFIEPRAPGSEMWDWIMLAMYFALACWIMFTTFGFKNGKLLISDLVWTDFGPHTALIRSFAVGHNFPTQYPFFSGAPIRYHFLFFFQAGNLEFLGLNIAWSLNILSAVTMVCMLALVMSLGQLLFNSRTVGRIGSALFFFNGSLASVSFLRSQPSITQAFYAVLHLRGFLRSGYPYRGEDWGIWTESVYINQRHLASAIGILLIVLIFLIDRYQQKTPRDSSRIGPPINGGFGGSEVPDGTALIKAEPQQASGVLAFLGDAIVSGKSFIFTGLILGALPFWNALVFTSAFAVLLCFLLLFPQRKYMLMLGLAAAVVALPQVWYLSSGGGPRNYSLFQWGYTILDPTIAKVVEYLGYTFGLKWPVIILGLLAVSWFQRRFFIAICSLILLAFSFRFSVETPANHKFLNIWVILANLFAAYGVCWLWKLKTAPILGPVIATALTASIIIGGAIDLFPIYNRHLAEFAYENDPLVKWVMSETKADKAFLTDKLMYHPILYAGRKLFCGYTLFAWGAGYDIVKRELIHRELFESRDPRKVYRLLKENNIGYVAFDNSLRHNQFIKRPNEQVYAEYFPKVFEDKQGRYNSLTIYEVPDRAPQKLSSLPEGTANMFEGGKGTGGGQFDDPLGIAVDRSGNVLVADSRNARIEKFAPSGAFITSLGIKGTGYGQFIEPNGVAIDGDGNIYVADAGNHRVEKLAPDGSVVAQWSDPGFYGPRDIAIGPDNSVYVLDQGHSRIVKMDPNGHVLAVWGSEGSGDGQFANHTGLAVDPKSGRVYVADPLHNRIQVFDSNGKFLWKWIVQEWQNNIWPFQHLVIDPKRDRLYASSVPTQSVLAFDLNGTRMGSLRPMPPDRLDGPSGMALGSDKLYVVCTFSNRVTSIDLGRSSTR
;
A
#
# COMPACT_ATOMS: atom_id res chain seq x y z
N MET A 1 -16.66 4.64 29.98
CA MET A 1 -16.57 3.52 30.93
C MET A 1 -16.52 2.17 30.21
N LEU A 2 -17.42 1.87 29.24
CA LEU A 2 -17.42 0.59 28.52
C LEU A 2 -16.11 0.28 27.78
N ALA A 3 -15.48 1.26 27.14
CA ALA A 3 -14.17 1.09 26.49
C ALA A 3 -13.05 0.63 27.47
N LEU A 4 -13.02 1.16 28.69
CA LEU A 4 -12.05 0.74 29.69
C LEU A 4 -12.31 -0.67 30.19
N ILE A 5 -13.59 -1.06 30.37
CA ILE A 5 -13.98 -2.44 30.71
C ILE A 5 -13.56 -3.40 29.59
N TYR A 6 -13.79 -3.02 28.32
CA TYR A 6 -13.35 -3.79 27.16
C TYR A 6 -11.83 -4.04 27.17
N LEU A 7 -11.04 -2.97 27.37
CA LEU A 7 -9.59 -3.07 27.44
C LEU A 7 -9.13 -3.93 28.63
N ALA A 8 -9.75 -3.78 29.80
CA ALA A 8 -9.42 -4.58 30.97
C ALA A 8 -9.67 -6.08 30.72
N LEU A 9 -10.83 -6.45 30.16
CA LEU A 9 -11.14 -7.83 29.77
C LEU A 9 -10.18 -8.36 28.71
N ALA A 10 -9.83 -7.58 27.72
CA ALA A 10 -8.86 -7.94 26.70
C ALA A 10 -7.48 -8.26 27.31
N ILE A 11 -6.99 -7.40 28.21
CA ILE A 11 -5.72 -7.58 28.91
C ILE A 11 -5.75 -8.81 29.83
N CYS A 12 -6.84 -9.00 30.58
CA CYS A 12 -7.03 -10.20 31.40
C CYS A 12 -7.00 -11.49 30.57
N LEU A 13 -7.73 -11.53 29.45
CA LEU A 13 -7.71 -12.66 28.53
C LEU A 13 -6.30 -12.94 28.00
N GLY A 14 -5.59 -11.89 27.58
CA GLY A 14 -4.21 -11.96 27.12
C GLY A 14 -3.26 -12.51 28.20
N ASP A 15 -3.37 -12.04 29.44
CA ASP A 15 -2.55 -12.52 30.56
C ASP A 15 -2.76 -14.03 30.85
N PHE A 16 -4.02 -14.48 30.89
CA PHE A 16 -4.31 -15.89 31.11
C PHE A 16 -3.78 -16.78 29.99
N LEU A 17 -3.90 -16.35 28.72
CA LEU A 17 -3.38 -17.08 27.58
C LEU A 17 -1.86 -17.09 27.58
N CYS A 18 -1.21 -15.94 27.78
CA CYS A 18 0.24 -15.86 27.79
C CYS A 18 0.86 -16.72 28.90
N ARG A 19 0.28 -16.76 30.12
CA ARG A 19 0.76 -17.63 31.20
C ARG A 19 0.74 -19.12 30.84
N ARG A 20 -0.13 -19.52 29.97
CA ARG A 20 -0.24 -20.93 29.56
C ARG A 20 0.81 -21.35 28.53
N PHE A 21 1.27 -20.44 27.70
CA PHE A 21 2.11 -20.77 26.55
C PHE A 21 3.53 -20.21 26.65
N TYR A 22 3.75 -19.17 27.45
CA TYR A 22 5.01 -18.46 27.56
C TYR A 22 5.62 -18.49 28.95
N ARG A 23 6.95 -18.40 28.98
CA ARG A 23 7.74 -18.06 30.17
C ARG A 23 8.15 -16.61 30.06
N PHE A 24 8.29 -15.92 31.18
CA PHE A 24 8.54 -14.48 31.22
C PHE A 24 9.95 -14.18 31.72
N VAL A 25 10.62 -13.22 31.06
CA VAL A 25 11.94 -12.72 31.47
C VAL A 25 11.81 -11.81 32.68
N SER A 26 10.71 -11.05 32.74
CA SER A 26 10.44 -10.04 33.78
C SER A 26 8.94 -9.79 33.92
N THR A 27 8.54 -9.08 34.99
CA THR A 27 7.15 -8.63 35.16
C THR A 27 6.70 -7.67 34.03
N PRO A 28 7.50 -6.67 33.58
CA PRO A 28 7.20 -5.87 32.40
C PRO A 28 6.96 -6.70 31.14
N HIS A 29 7.78 -7.73 30.88
CA HIS A 29 7.54 -8.64 29.74
C HIS A 29 6.15 -9.28 29.76
N ARG A 30 5.76 -9.81 30.93
CA ARG A 30 4.46 -10.44 31.12
C ARG A 30 3.32 -9.47 30.80
N TRP A 31 3.37 -8.25 31.36
CA TRP A 31 2.33 -7.24 31.11
C TRP A 31 2.29 -6.77 29.67
N ALA A 32 3.44 -6.56 29.03
CA ALA A 32 3.50 -6.18 27.63
C ALA A 32 2.92 -7.27 26.71
N ALA A 33 3.25 -8.55 26.96
CA ALA A 33 2.69 -9.67 26.22
C ALA A 33 1.18 -9.80 26.43
N ALA A 34 0.71 -9.65 27.67
CA ALA A 34 -0.72 -9.70 28.01
C ALA A 34 -1.52 -8.62 27.28
N VAL A 35 -1.03 -7.38 27.27
CA VAL A 35 -1.67 -6.26 26.58
C VAL A 35 -1.73 -6.51 25.07
N LEU A 36 -0.60 -6.82 24.44
CA LEU A 36 -0.54 -6.93 22.98
C LEU A 36 -1.31 -8.14 22.44
N VAL A 37 -1.18 -9.30 23.07
CA VAL A 37 -1.93 -10.51 22.69
C VAL A 37 -3.42 -10.32 22.97
N GLY A 38 -3.76 -9.71 24.10
CA GLY A 38 -5.14 -9.41 24.46
C GLY A 38 -5.81 -8.46 23.48
N LEU A 39 -5.14 -7.36 23.10
CA LEU A 39 -5.62 -6.42 22.10
C LEU A 39 -5.79 -7.08 20.72
N LEU A 40 -4.81 -7.84 20.27
CA LEU A 40 -4.89 -8.52 18.97
C LEU A 40 -6.08 -9.49 18.91
N LEU A 41 -6.23 -10.34 19.92
CA LEU A 41 -7.29 -11.35 19.96
C LEU A 41 -8.68 -10.72 20.14
N SER A 42 -8.82 -9.76 21.06
CA SER A 42 -10.09 -9.07 21.25
C SER A 42 -10.56 -8.35 19.99
N THR A 43 -9.63 -7.71 19.30
CA THR A 43 -9.91 -7.03 18.02
C THR A 43 -10.40 -8.01 16.97
N TRP A 44 -9.73 -9.16 16.83
CA TRP A 44 -10.15 -10.19 15.89
C TRP A 44 -11.52 -10.75 16.20
N VAL A 45 -11.78 -11.09 17.47
CA VAL A 45 -13.10 -11.60 17.89
C VAL A 45 -14.20 -10.59 17.61
N THR A 46 -13.98 -9.32 17.98
CA THR A 46 -14.96 -8.25 17.74
C THR A 46 -15.16 -7.98 16.25
N TYR A 47 -14.09 -7.97 15.44
CA TYR A 47 -14.18 -7.74 14.01
C TYR A 47 -14.95 -8.87 13.28
N LEU A 48 -14.62 -10.13 13.58
CA LEU A 48 -15.32 -11.28 12.99
C LEU A 48 -16.81 -11.32 13.40
N ALA A 49 -17.10 -10.99 14.65
CA ALA A 49 -18.48 -10.86 15.11
C ALA A 49 -19.19 -9.71 14.38
N ALA A 50 -18.55 -8.55 14.20
CA ALA A 50 -19.13 -7.44 13.45
C ALA A 50 -19.43 -7.80 11.99
N LEU A 51 -18.55 -8.59 11.34
CA LEU A 51 -18.83 -9.15 10.01
C LEU A 51 -20.02 -10.10 9.99
N ALA A 52 -20.14 -10.98 11.00
CA ALA A 52 -21.27 -11.89 11.12
C ALA A 52 -22.60 -11.14 11.30
N PHE A 53 -22.57 -10.02 12.01
CA PHE A 53 -23.73 -9.16 12.22
C PHE A 53 -23.83 -7.99 11.23
N ALA A 54 -23.11 -8.02 10.12
CA ALA A 54 -23.03 -6.90 9.15
C ALA A 54 -24.39 -6.45 8.59
N ARG A 55 -25.38 -7.35 8.57
CA ARG A 55 -26.75 -7.07 8.08
C ARG A 55 -27.68 -6.48 9.14
N THR A 56 -27.24 -6.38 10.40
CA THR A 56 -28.05 -5.77 11.48
C THR A 56 -27.92 -4.25 11.46
N ALA A 57 -28.86 -3.57 12.09
CA ALA A 57 -28.84 -2.11 12.21
C ALA A 57 -27.61 -1.58 12.97
N ASN A 58 -27.02 -2.39 13.88
CA ASN A 58 -25.85 -1.99 14.65
C ASN A 58 -24.87 -3.17 14.83
N PRO A 59 -24.02 -3.45 13.85
CA PRO A 59 -23.07 -4.57 13.90
C PRO A 59 -22.11 -4.53 15.09
N LEU A 60 -21.60 -3.35 15.47
CA LEU A 60 -20.66 -3.19 16.58
C LEU A 60 -21.31 -3.46 17.94
N LEU A 61 -22.58 -3.13 18.13
CA LEU A 61 -23.28 -3.46 19.36
C LEU A 61 -23.26 -4.96 19.61
N TRP A 62 -23.72 -5.74 18.62
CA TRP A 62 -23.76 -7.20 18.73
C TRP A 62 -22.38 -7.81 18.84
N ALA A 63 -21.40 -7.27 18.13
CA ALA A 63 -20.02 -7.72 18.21
C ALA A 63 -19.42 -7.51 19.59
N ASN A 64 -19.66 -6.36 20.22
CA ASN A 64 -19.17 -6.09 21.58
C ASN A 64 -19.90 -6.96 22.62
N LEU A 65 -21.21 -7.15 22.51
CA LEU A 65 -21.95 -8.07 23.37
C LEU A 65 -21.40 -9.50 23.27
N THR A 66 -21.11 -9.96 22.06
CA THR A 66 -20.46 -11.26 21.82
C THR A 66 -19.09 -11.33 22.48
N PHE A 67 -18.26 -10.29 22.30
CA PHE A 67 -16.94 -10.24 22.94
C PHE A 67 -17.05 -10.24 24.48
N PHE A 68 -17.91 -9.42 25.07
CA PHE A 68 -18.08 -9.37 26.52
C PHE A 68 -18.51 -10.72 27.07
N ALA A 69 -19.50 -11.39 26.47
CA ALA A 69 -19.98 -12.70 26.86
C ALA A 69 -18.88 -13.77 26.72
N ALA A 70 -18.22 -13.83 25.56
CA ALA A 70 -17.16 -14.80 25.30
C ALA A 70 -15.96 -14.61 26.22
N ALA A 71 -15.46 -13.37 26.35
CA ALA A 71 -14.30 -13.07 27.18
C ALA A 71 -14.57 -13.37 28.66
N THR A 72 -15.72 -12.97 29.20
CA THR A 72 -16.11 -13.25 30.58
C THR A 72 -16.22 -14.75 30.84
N SER A 73 -16.86 -15.50 29.94
CA SER A 73 -17.00 -16.97 30.03
C SER A 73 -15.65 -17.68 30.01
N VAL A 74 -14.78 -17.28 29.06
CA VAL A 74 -13.44 -17.87 28.94
C VAL A 74 -12.60 -17.55 30.16
N ILE A 75 -12.59 -16.29 30.63
CA ILE A 75 -11.88 -15.89 31.83
C ILE A 75 -12.38 -16.68 33.04
N PHE A 76 -13.70 -16.81 33.24
CA PHE A 76 -14.28 -17.60 34.32
C PHE A 76 -13.78 -19.06 34.31
N LEU A 77 -13.83 -19.72 33.13
CA LEU A 77 -13.35 -21.09 32.97
C LEU A 77 -11.85 -21.22 33.27
N LEU A 78 -11.05 -20.24 32.79
CA LEU A 78 -9.61 -20.22 33.01
C LEU A 78 -9.27 -19.98 34.49
N VAL A 79 -9.96 -19.08 35.18
CA VAL A 79 -9.80 -18.84 36.61
C VAL A 79 -10.15 -20.09 37.41
N ARG A 80 -11.30 -20.74 37.14
CA ARG A 80 -11.72 -21.99 37.79
C ARG A 80 -10.67 -23.10 37.62
N ARG A 81 -10.12 -23.24 36.41
CA ARG A 81 -9.08 -24.22 36.09
C ARG A 81 -7.73 -23.88 36.76
N SER A 82 -7.33 -22.61 36.73
CA SER A 82 -6.10 -22.14 37.37
C SER A 82 -6.09 -22.33 38.88
N ARG A 83 -7.24 -22.05 39.55
CA ARG A 83 -7.42 -22.33 40.97
C ARG A 83 -7.28 -23.81 41.32
N ARG A 84 -7.81 -24.71 40.46
CA ARG A 84 -7.72 -26.16 40.65
C ARG A 84 -6.31 -26.72 40.41
N GLN A 85 -5.52 -26.10 39.54
CA GLN A 85 -4.20 -26.60 39.08
C GLN A 85 -3.03 -25.82 39.72
N GLY A 86 -3.27 -24.81 40.56
CA GLY A 86 -2.20 -23.98 41.16
C GLY A 86 -1.30 -23.28 40.16
N GLN A 87 -1.79 -22.98 38.95
CA GLN A 87 -0.96 -22.41 37.88
C GLN A 87 -0.53 -20.98 38.22
N ARG A 88 0.75 -20.81 38.53
CA ARG A 88 1.42 -19.52 38.69
C ARG A 88 2.14 -19.15 37.37
N PRO A 89 2.37 -17.84 37.08
CA PRO A 89 3.19 -17.45 35.97
C PRO A 89 4.63 -18.01 36.15
N VAL A 90 5.16 -18.62 35.13
CA VAL A 90 6.51 -19.17 35.13
C VAL A 90 7.48 -18.10 34.65
N PHE A 91 8.39 -17.67 35.55
CA PHE A 91 9.46 -16.78 35.19
C PHE A 91 10.72 -17.58 34.82
N ILE A 92 11.48 -17.05 33.89
CA ILE A 92 12.84 -17.48 33.62
C ILE A 92 13.65 -16.99 34.81
N GLU A 93 14.38 -17.90 35.49
CA GLU A 93 15.22 -17.51 36.62
C GLU A 93 16.06 -16.28 36.27
N PRO A 94 16.06 -15.26 37.09
CA PRO A 94 16.79 -14.03 36.81
C PRO A 94 18.29 -14.32 36.77
N ARG A 95 18.83 -14.43 35.55
CA ARG A 95 20.29 -14.58 35.33
C ARG A 95 21.00 -13.24 35.49
N ALA A 96 20.31 -12.14 35.21
CA ALA A 96 20.85 -10.80 35.29
C ALA A 96 20.54 -10.16 36.65
N PRO A 97 21.56 -9.71 37.37
CA PRO A 97 21.38 -8.97 38.61
C PRO A 97 20.72 -7.60 38.35
N GLY A 98 20.08 -7.07 39.37
CA GLY A 98 19.49 -5.73 39.35
C GLY A 98 17.98 -5.73 39.56
N SER A 99 17.49 -4.60 40.08
CA SER A 99 16.08 -4.41 40.41
C SER A 99 15.22 -4.12 39.19
N GLU A 100 14.01 -4.69 39.15
CA GLU A 100 12.98 -4.36 38.15
C GLU A 100 12.42 -2.94 38.31
N MET A 101 12.66 -2.31 39.48
CA MET A 101 12.19 -0.95 39.76
C MET A 101 12.66 0.05 38.69
N TRP A 102 13.92 -0.02 38.26
CA TRP A 102 14.44 0.85 37.19
C TRP A 102 13.80 0.59 35.82
N ASP A 103 13.39 -0.65 35.55
CA ASP A 103 12.63 -0.98 34.33
C ASP A 103 11.28 -0.26 34.34
N TRP A 104 10.58 -0.30 35.50
CA TRP A 104 9.29 0.39 35.66
C TRP A 104 9.42 1.92 35.62
N ILE A 105 10.47 2.49 36.20
CA ILE A 105 10.74 3.94 36.15
C ILE A 105 10.93 4.37 34.70
N MET A 106 11.76 3.65 33.90
CA MET A 106 11.96 3.96 32.51
C MET A 106 10.67 3.81 31.69
N LEU A 107 9.88 2.76 31.93
CA LEU A 107 8.61 2.56 31.23
C LEU A 107 7.59 3.64 31.61
N ALA A 108 7.56 4.11 32.83
CA ALA A 108 6.72 5.25 33.22
C ALA A 108 7.15 6.55 32.52
N MET A 109 8.46 6.80 32.41
CA MET A 109 8.99 7.93 31.63
C MET A 109 8.62 7.81 30.13
N TYR A 110 8.79 6.64 29.53
CA TYR A 110 8.39 6.41 28.15
C TYR A 110 6.88 6.58 27.95
N PHE A 111 6.07 6.15 28.90
CA PHE A 111 4.63 6.35 28.86
C PHE A 111 4.25 7.84 28.90
N ALA A 112 4.88 8.60 29.78
CA ALA A 112 4.66 10.04 29.86
C ALA A 112 5.06 10.74 28.55
N LEU A 113 6.24 10.41 28.01
CA LEU A 113 6.71 10.95 26.72
C LEU A 113 5.83 10.52 25.56
N ALA A 114 5.44 9.24 25.48
CA ALA A 114 4.53 8.74 24.44
C ALA A 114 3.17 9.44 24.51
N CYS A 115 2.60 9.62 25.71
CA CYS A 115 1.38 10.39 25.87
C CYS A 115 1.57 11.84 25.40
N TRP A 116 2.64 12.50 25.82
CA TRP A 116 2.94 13.86 25.38
C TRP A 116 3.02 13.94 23.85
N ILE A 117 3.81 13.09 23.20
CA ILE A 117 3.98 13.05 21.74
C ILE A 117 2.63 12.83 21.05
N MET A 118 1.86 11.82 21.50
CA MET A 118 0.62 11.39 20.84
C MET A 118 -0.50 12.43 20.98
N PHE A 119 -0.71 12.97 22.20
CA PHE A 119 -1.77 13.96 22.44
C PHE A 119 -1.41 15.36 21.95
N THR A 120 -0.11 15.65 21.79
CA THR A 120 0.38 16.92 21.23
C THR A 120 0.18 16.97 19.72
N THR A 121 0.31 15.84 19.02
CA THR A 121 0.18 15.77 17.55
C THR A 121 -1.24 15.46 17.08
N PHE A 122 -2.08 14.90 17.94
CA PHE A 122 -3.49 14.61 17.67
C PHE A 122 -4.32 14.80 18.93
N GLY A 123 -5.19 15.78 18.93
CA GLY A 123 -5.95 16.18 20.10
C GLY A 123 -7.42 16.40 19.85
N PHE A 124 -8.15 16.66 20.93
CA PHE A 124 -9.55 17.06 20.90
C PHE A 124 -9.76 18.20 21.92
N LYS A 125 -10.30 19.32 21.44
CA LYS A 125 -10.59 20.50 22.28
C LYS A 125 -11.81 21.23 21.76
N ASN A 126 -12.69 21.62 22.66
CA ASN A 126 -13.89 22.43 22.35
C ASN A 126 -14.76 21.83 21.21
N GLY A 127 -14.91 20.51 21.16
CA GLY A 127 -15.71 19.84 20.13
C GLY A 127 -15.04 19.70 18.76
N LYS A 128 -13.78 20.13 18.63
CA LYS A 128 -12.99 20.05 17.39
C LYS A 128 -11.83 19.08 17.53
N LEU A 129 -11.45 18.45 16.42
CA LEU A 129 -10.20 17.71 16.30
C LEU A 129 -9.06 18.66 16.01
N LEU A 130 -7.95 18.44 16.67
CA LEU A 130 -6.67 19.13 16.48
C LEU A 130 -5.70 18.16 15.81
N ILE A 131 -5.25 18.45 14.61
CA ILE A 131 -4.31 17.62 13.85
C ILE A 131 -3.06 18.44 13.53
N SER A 132 -1.90 17.93 13.92
CA SER A 132 -0.63 18.57 13.63
C SER A 132 -0.26 18.46 12.15
N ASP A 133 0.40 19.52 11.64
CA ASP A 133 1.05 19.53 10.32
C ASP A 133 2.07 18.39 10.15
N LEU A 134 2.69 17.93 11.23
CA LEU A 134 3.64 16.81 11.21
C LEU A 134 3.01 15.44 10.85
N VAL A 135 1.69 15.30 11.02
CA VAL A 135 0.96 14.04 10.76
C VAL A 135 -0.15 14.20 9.70
N TRP A 136 -0.13 15.33 8.98
CA TRP A 136 -1.18 15.75 8.10
C TRP A 136 -1.59 14.69 7.07
N THR A 137 -0.62 14.10 6.37
CA THR A 137 -0.91 13.15 5.29
C THR A 137 -1.51 11.84 5.80
N ASP A 138 -0.99 11.24 6.86
CA ASP A 138 -1.44 9.93 7.34
C ASP A 138 -2.76 9.97 8.10
N PHE A 139 -3.08 11.10 8.73
CA PHE A 139 -4.28 11.19 9.56
C PHE A 139 -5.58 11.39 8.78
N GLY A 140 -5.51 11.85 7.52
CA GLY A 140 -6.68 11.84 6.63
C GLY A 140 -7.30 10.44 6.53
N PRO A 141 -6.58 9.44 6.00
CA PRO A 141 -7.10 8.08 5.91
C PRO A 141 -7.33 7.40 7.26
N HIS A 142 -6.49 7.65 8.28
CA HIS A 142 -6.65 7.02 9.59
C HIS A 142 -7.94 7.46 10.27
N THR A 143 -8.22 8.75 10.33
CA THR A 143 -9.45 9.27 10.95
C THR A 143 -10.70 8.84 10.18
N ALA A 144 -10.66 8.88 8.85
CA ALA A 144 -11.75 8.40 8.02
C ALA A 144 -12.05 6.90 8.24
N LEU A 145 -11.01 6.06 8.37
CA LEU A 145 -11.14 4.63 8.68
C LEU A 145 -11.77 4.42 10.06
N ILE A 146 -11.26 5.06 11.10
CA ILE A 146 -11.79 4.97 12.46
C ILE A 146 -13.28 5.31 12.49
N ARG A 147 -13.65 6.46 11.90
CA ARG A 147 -15.03 6.92 11.84
C ARG A 147 -15.94 6.01 11.02
N SER A 148 -15.41 5.44 9.92
CA SER A 148 -16.19 4.50 9.10
C SER A 148 -16.62 3.25 9.88
N PHE A 149 -15.82 2.81 10.84
CA PHE A 149 -16.18 1.72 11.75
C PHE A 149 -17.09 2.20 12.88
N ALA A 150 -16.71 3.28 13.58
CA ALA A 150 -17.41 3.73 14.78
C ALA A 150 -18.88 4.09 14.52
N VAL A 151 -19.15 4.80 13.42
CA VAL A 151 -20.48 5.35 13.09
C VAL A 151 -20.93 5.06 11.65
N GLY A 152 -20.04 4.55 10.79
CA GLY A 152 -20.32 4.32 9.36
C GLY A 152 -20.74 2.89 9.01
N HIS A 153 -20.80 1.95 9.97
CA HIS A 153 -21.14 0.54 9.75
C HIS A 153 -20.40 -0.12 8.57
N ASN A 154 -19.09 0.13 8.46
CA ASN A 154 -18.25 -0.28 7.33
C ASN A 154 -17.94 -1.80 7.35
N PHE A 155 -18.99 -2.63 7.20
CA PHE A 155 -18.95 -4.09 7.17
C PHE A 155 -19.80 -4.63 6.00
N PRO A 156 -19.20 -5.36 5.02
CA PRO A 156 -17.78 -5.68 4.86
C PRO A 156 -16.92 -4.44 4.62
N THR A 157 -15.64 -4.52 5.02
CA THR A 157 -14.77 -3.37 5.11
C THR A 157 -14.35 -2.84 3.74
N GLN A 158 -14.67 -1.59 3.47
CA GLN A 158 -14.27 -0.84 2.28
C GLN A 158 -13.33 0.32 2.66
N TYR A 159 -12.55 0.79 1.69
CA TYR A 159 -11.70 1.95 1.91
C TYR A 159 -12.52 3.25 1.83
N PRO A 160 -12.52 4.12 2.86
CA PRO A 160 -13.42 5.29 2.89
C PRO A 160 -13.23 6.30 1.76
N PHE A 161 -12.02 6.40 1.19
CA PHE A 161 -11.72 7.25 0.04
C PHE A 161 -11.96 6.59 -1.32
N PHE A 162 -12.37 5.30 -1.33
CA PHE A 162 -12.55 4.53 -2.55
C PHE A 162 -13.65 3.48 -2.34
N SER A 163 -14.88 3.93 -2.19
CA SER A 163 -16.02 3.06 -1.89
C SER A 163 -16.27 2.01 -2.98
N GLY A 164 -16.91 0.90 -2.62
CA GLY A 164 -17.26 -0.19 -3.54
C GLY A 164 -16.12 -1.16 -3.85
N ALA A 165 -14.91 -0.95 -3.28
CA ALA A 165 -13.80 -1.89 -3.38
C ALA A 165 -13.39 -2.41 -1.99
N PRO A 166 -12.97 -3.69 -1.86
CA PRO A 166 -12.42 -4.21 -0.62
C PRO A 166 -11.21 -3.41 -0.18
N ILE A 167 -11.01 -3.29 1.15
CA ILE A 167 -9.85 -2.57 1.67
C ILE A 167 -8.55 -3.34 1.37
N ARG A 168 -7.54 -2.61 0.87
CA ARG A 168 -6.20 -3.15 0.53
C ARG A 168 -5.12 -2.67 1.48
N TYR A 169 -5.50 -2.04 2.55
CA TYR A 169 -4.62 -1.49 3.57
C TYR A 169 -4.86 -2.22 4.90
N HIS A 170 -3.85 -2.34 5.74
CA HIS A 170 -4.00 -2.90 7.08
C HIS A 170 -4.87 -1.98 7.93
N PHE A 171 -5.92 -2.50 8.52
CA PHE A 171 -7.00 -1.70 9.11
C PHE A 171 -7.41 -2.10 10.53
N LEU A 172 -7.02 -3.28 11.02
CA LEU A 172 -7.54 -3.79 12.30
C LEU A 172 -7.17 -2.92 13.51
N PHE A 173 -6.03 -2.23 13.49
CA PHE A 173 -5.69 -1.30 14.55
C PHE A 173 -6.64 -0.09 14.57
N PHE A 174 -7.00 0.43 13.39
CA PHE A 174 -7.96 1.53 13.26
C PHE A 174 -9.39 1.07 13.53
N PHE A 175 -9.72 -0.18 13.20
CA PHE A 175 -10.96 -0.80 13.65
C PHE A 175 -11.05 -0.84 15.18
N GLN A 176 -9.96 -1.23 15.87
CA GLN A 176 -9.92 -1.23 17.33
C GLN A 176 -10.13 0.18 17.92
N ALA A 177 -9.48 1.20 17.32
CA ALA A 177 -9.70 2.58 17.74
C ALA A 177 -11.15 3.01 17.51
N GLY A 178 -11.76 2.66 16.38
CA GLY A 178 -13.17 2.91 16.09
C GLY A 178 -14.13 2.16 17.02
N ASN A 179 -13.77 0.95 17.42
CA ASN A 179 -14.55 0.20 18.41
C ASN A 179 -14.50 0.85 19.81
N LEU A 180 -13.33 1.37 20.24
CA LEU A 180 -13.22 2.12 21.50
C LEU A 180 -13.98 3.45 21.44
N GLU A 181 -14.01 4.11 20.27
CA GLU A 181 -14.84 5.29 20.03
C GLU A 181 -16.32 4.94 20.16
N PHE A 182 -16.78 3.87 19.52
CA PHE A 182 -18.14 3.35 19.65
C PHE A 182 -18.53 3.05 21.12
N LEU A 183 -17.56 2.57 21.92
CA LEU A 183 -17.75 2.29 23.36
C LEU A 183 -17.62 3.54 24.26
N GLY A 184 -17.56 4.75 23.69
CA GLY A 184 -17.70 6.03 24.40
C GLY A 184 -16.42 6.79 24.70
N LEU A 185 -15.29 6.46 24.04
CA LEU A 185 -14.14 7.37 23.96
C LEU A 185 -14.30 8.28 22.73
N ASN A 186 -13.67 9.47 22.75
CA ASN A 186 -13.54 10.22 21.51
C ASN A 186 -12.38 9.64 20.66
N ILE A 187 -12.36 9.96 19.37
CA ILE A 187 -11.39 9.44 18.40
C ILE A 187 -9.92 9.70 18.83
N ALA A 188 -9.61 10.88 19.40
CA ALA A 188 -8.26 11.22 19.82
C ALA A 188 -7.81 10.36 21.01
N TRP A 189 -8.66 10.19 22.01
CA TRP A 189 -8.37 9.31 23.14
C TRP A 189 -8.27 7.84 22.72
N SER A 190 -9.18 7.37 21.86
CA SER A 190 -9.17 5.98 21.36
C SER A 190 -7.84 5.65 20.67
N LEU A 191 -7.38 6.51 19.77
CA LEU A 191 -6.16 6.28 19.01
C LEU A 191 -4.90 6.51 19.85
N ASN A 192 -4.84 7.59 20.64
CA ASN A 192 -3.64 7.96 21.37
C ASN A 192 -3.31 7.01 22.52
N ILE A 193 -4.32 6.55 23.27
CA ILE A 193 -4.09 5.57 24.36
C ILE A 193 -3.58 4.25 23.79
N LEU A 194 -4.22 3.74 22.73
CA LEU A 194 -3.74 2.51 22.08
C LEU A 194 -2.29 2.68 21.61
N SER A 195 -1.97 3.82 21.00
CA SER A 195 -0.62 4.10 20.49
C SER A 195 0.42 4.20 21.61
N ALA A 196 0.14 4.97 22.67
CA ALA A 196 1.06 5.16 23.79
C ALA A 196 1.29 3.84 24.54
N VAL A 197 0.23 3.11 24.87
CA VAL A 197 0.32 1.84 25.59
C VAL A 197 1.08 0.79 24.77
N THR A 198 0.79 0.66 23.49
CA THR A 198 1.46 -0.35 22.64
C THR A 198 2.92 0.01 22.37
N MET A 199 3.27 1.30 22.31
CA MET A 199 4.66 1.76 22.22
C MET A 199 5.46 1.39 23.47
N VAL A 200 4.90 1.61 24.64
CA VAL A 200 5.54 1.23 25.91
C VAL A 200 5.67 -0.29 26.05
N CYS A 201 4.66 -1.05 25.61
CA CYS A 201 4.75 -2.52 25.56
C CYS A 201 5.87 -2.99 24.62
N MET A 202 6.02 -2.40 23.46
CA MET A 202 7.11 -2.70 22.54
C MET A 202 8.47 -2.42 23.19
N LEU A 203 8.66 -1.27 23.84
CA LEU A 203 9.91 -0.91 24.54
C LEU A 203 10.21 -1.86 25.71
N ALA A 204 9.19 -2.28 26.47
CA ALA A 204 9.34 -3.30 27.52
C ALA A 204 9.83 -4.64 26.96
N LEU A 205 9.36 -5.01 25.77
CA LEU A 205 9.79 -6.23 25.07
C LEU A 205 11.21 -6.08 24.51
N VAL A 206 11.60 -4.90 24.01
CA VAL A 206 13.00 -4.60 23.63
C VAL A 206 13.93 -4.77 24.84
N MET A 207 13.55 -4.21 26.00
CA MET A 207 14.32 -4.37 27.25
C MET A 207 14.44 -5.85 27.63
N SER A 208 13.35 -6.60 27.54
CA SER A 208 13.31 -8.02 27.87
C SER A 208 14.12 -8.88 26.91
N LEU A 209 14.07 -8.57 25.61
CA LEU A 209 14.89 -9.22 24.59
C LEU A 209 16.39 -8.98 24.83
N GLY A 210 16.77 -7.74 25.16
CA GLY A 210 18.14 -7.38 25.52
C GLY A 210 18.62 -8.11 26.76
N GLN A 211 17.78 -8.23 27.80
CA GLN A 211 18.07 -9.02 29.00
C GLN A 211 18.28 -10.51 28.67
N LEU A 212 17.43 -11.08 27.83
CA LEU A 212 17.51 -12.50 27.46
C LEU A 212 18.72 -12.81 26.59
N LEU A 213 19.01 -11.96 25.60
CA LEU A 213 20.12 -12.15 24.67
C LEU A 213 21.49 -11.99 25.33
N PHE A 214 21.63 -10.97 26.18
CA PHE A 214 22.94 -10.55 26.69
C PHE A 214 23.10 -10.78 28.21
N ASN A 215 22.13 -11.40 28.85
CA ASN A 215 22.11 -11.61 30.29
C ASN A 215 22.33 -10.30 31.11
N SER A 216 21.77 -9.19 30.61
CA SER A 216 21.99 -7.86 31.18
C SER A 216 20.76 -6.97 31.03
N ARG A 217 20.19 -6.53 32.17
CA ARG A 217 19.10 -5.53 32.17
C ARG A 217 19.56 -4.17 31.63
N THR A 218 20.82 -3.81 31.89
CA THR A 218 21.39 -2.55 31.43
C THR A 218 21.44 -2.46 29.92
N VAL A 219 21.82 -3.57 29.22
CA VAL A 219 21.80 -3.64 27.75
C VAL A 219 20.38 -3.43 27.23
N GLY A 220 19.38 -4.07 27.83
CA GLY A 220 17.97 -3.86 27.45
C GLY A 220 17.52 -2.40 27.61
N ARG A 221 17.86 -1.76 28.74
CA ARG A 221 17.54 -0.34 29.01
C ARG A 221 18.19 0.61 28.03
N ILE A 222 19.50 0.48 27.84
CA ILE A 222 20.25 1.31 26.90
C ILE A 222 19.73 1.08 25.47
N GLY A 223 19.50 -0.18 25.04
CA GLY A 223 18.99 -0.50 23.73
C GLY A 223 17.62 0.11 23.44
N SER A 224 16.72 0.13 24.44
CA SER A 224 15.42 0.80 24.31
C SER A 224 15.56 2.32 24.23
N ALA A 225 16.51 2.92 24.96
CA ALA A 225 16.78 4.36 24.89
C ALA A 225 17.41 4.78 23.55
N LEU A 226 18.39 4.01 23.06
CA LEU A 226 19.02 4.24 21.75
C LEU A 226 18.00 4.13 20.60
N PHE A 227 16.96 3.34 20.78
CA PHE A 227 15.86 3.27 19.83
C PHE A 227 14.89 4.44 19.98
N PHE A 228 14.43 4.75 21.19
CA PHE A 228 13.47 5.84 21.44
C PHE A 228 14.02 7.19 20.96
N PHE A 229 15.31 7.47 21.20
CA PHE A 229 16.00 8.67 20.75
C PHE A 229 16.86 8.39 19.51
N ASN A 230 16.34 7.62 18.57
CA ASN A 230 17.08 7.26 17.38
C ASN A 230 17.29 8.47 16.44
N GLY A 231 18.52 8.77 16.07
CA GLY A 231 18.89 9.84 15.16
C GLY A 231 19.97 9.41 14.15
N SER A 232 20.27 10.25 13.10
CA SER A 232 21.34 10.07 12.13
C SER A 232 22.41 11.14 12.27
N LEU A 233 23.35 11.16 11.31
CA LEU A 233 24.30 12.25 11.16
C LEU A 233 23.66 13.58 10.69
N ALA A 234 22.36 13.60 10.38
CA ALA A 234 21.62 14.82 10.04
C ALA A 234 21.73 15.88 11.15
N SER A 235 21.71 15.46 12.41
CA SER A 235 21.92 16.35 13.56
C SER A 235 23.30 17.03 13.51
N VAL A 236 24.34 16.31 13.13
CA VAL A 236 25.70 16.86 12.98
C VAL A 236 25.74 17.86 11.82
N SER A 237 25.17 17.51 10.67
CA SER A 237 25.10 18.40 9.52
C SER A 237 24.30 19.67 9.84
N PHE A 238 23.15 19.51 10.53
CA PHE A 238 22.34 20.63 10.98
C PHE A 238 23.07 21.57 11.93
N LEU A 239 23.73 21.03 12.96
CA LEU A 239 24.48 21.85 13.93
C LEU A 239 25.67 22.54 13.28
N ARG A 240 26.40 21.88 12.35
CA ARG A 240 27.53 22.48 11.61
C ARG A 240 27.10 23.56 10.62
N SER A 241 25.88 23.54 10.13
CA SER A 241 25.35 24.57 9.23
C SER A 241 25.05 25.90 9.95
N GLN A 242 25.07 25.92 11.28
CA GLN A 242 24.77 27.10 12.05
C GLN A 242 26.07 27.95 12.28
N PRO A 243 25.97 29.28 12.18
CA PRO A 243 27.16 30.17 12.28
C PRO A 243 27.86 30.19 13.65
N SER A 244 27.12 29.84 14.72
CA SER A 244 27.63 29.78 16.09
C SER A 244 26.88 28.77 16.95
N ILE A 245 27.47 28.38 18.07
CA ILE A 245 26.84 27.49 19.05
C ILE A 245 25.53 28.08 19.59
N THR A 246 25.51 29.39 19.86
CA THR A 246 24.29 30.08 20.34
C THR A 246 23.18 30.04 19.27
N GLN A 247 23.51 30.25 18.01
CA GLN A 247 22.56 30.16 16.91
C GLN A 247 22.11 28.71 16.69
N ALA A 248 23.02 27.73 16.85
CA ALA A 248 22.64 26.31 16.79
C ALA A 248 21.61 25.95 17.86
N PHE A 249 21.85 26.41 19.12
CA PHE A 249 20.88 26.20 20.18
C PHE A 249 19.53 26.88 19.90
N TYR A 250 19.55 28.12 19.42
CA TYR A 250 18.34 28.84 19.04
C TYR A 250 17.60 28.11 17.89
N ALA A 251 18.32 27.64 16.86
CA ALA A 251 17.77 26.92 15.74
C ALA A 251 17.11 25.59 16.16
N VAL A 252 17.72 24.86 17.10
CA VAL A 252 17.11 23.64 17.69
C VAL A 252 15.81 23.97 18.41
N LEU A 253 15.78 25.00 19.27
CA LEU A 253 14.59 25.40 20.01
C LEU A 253 13.41 25.80 19.12
N HIS A 254 13.67 26.35 17.92
CA HIS A 254 12.66 26.82 16.99
C HIS A 254 12.47 25.89 15.79
N LEU A 255 13.03 24.68 15.83
CA LEU A 255 12.91 23.70 14.76
C LEU A 255 11.44 23.27 14.59
N ARG A 256 10.90 23.35 13.33
CA ARG A 256 9.51 23.01 13.00
C ARG A 256 9.35 21.72 12.19
N GLY A 257 10.41 21.25 11.56
CA GLY A 257 10.40 20.02 10.77
C GLY A 257 11.47 19.05 11.25
N PHE A 258 11.20 17.74 11.11
CA PHE A 258 12.19 16.72 11.44
C PHE A 258 13.43 16.85 10.57
N LEU A 259 14.59 16.51 11.14
CA LEU A 259 15.83 16.50 10.40
C LEU A 259 15.78 15.39 9.33
N ARG A 260 16.24 15.68 8.12
CA ARG A 260 16.22 14.72 6.99
C ARG A 260 17.19 13.57 7.24
N SER A 261 16.68 12.34 7.29
CA SER A 261 17.52 11.17 7.60
C SER A 261 18.30 10.60 6.42
N GLY A 262 17.78 10.73 5.22
CA GLY A 262 18.35 10.11 4.02
C GLY A 262 19.32 10.99 3.22
N TYR A 263 19.78 12.12 3.79
CA TYR A 263 20.82 12.93 3.11
C TYR A 263 22.11 12.10 2.87
N PRO A 264 22.81 12.24 1.75
CA PRO A 264 22.58 13.22 0.66
C PRO A 264 21.50 12.79 -0.36
N TYR A 265 20.92 11.61 -0.23
CA TYR A 265 19.97 11.05 -1.19
C TYR A 265 18.54 11.49 -0.86
N ARG A 266 17.83 11.94 -1.89
CA ARG A 266 16.46 12.39 -1.79
C ARG A 266 15.53 11.19 -1.49
N GLY A 267 14.59 11.36 -0.56
CA GLY A 267 13.46 10.46 -0.44
C GLY A 267 13.12 9.94 0.94
N GLU A 268 13.88 10.23 1.98
CA GLU A 268 13.54 9.86 3.34
C GLU A 268 13.29 11.09 4.23
N ASP A 269 12.24 11.86 3.88
CA ASP A 269 11.72 12.90 4.79
C ASP A 269 10.97 12.27 5.98
N TRP A 270 10.59 11.00 5.87
CA TRP A 270 9.85 10.22 6.88
C TRP A 270 10.75 9.52 7.89
N GLY A 271 11.98 9.38 7.55
CA GLY A 271 13.02 8.90 8.40
C GLY A 271 12.85 7.51 9.00
N ILE A 272 13.98 7.04 9.46
CA ILE A 272 14.11 5.89 10.32
C ILE A 272 13.92 6.35 11.77
N TRP A 273 13.45 7.58 11.95
CA TRP A 273 13.29 8.24 13.23
C TRP A 273 12.13 7.66 14.00
N THR A 274 12.36 7.43 15.29
CA THR A 274 11.33 6.86 16.13
C THR A 274 10.14 7.81 16.26
N GLU A 275 10.37 9.09 16.51
CA GLU A 275 9.31 10.06 16.73
C GLU A 275 8.49 10.26 15.45
N SER A 276 9.11 10.57 14.33
CA SER A 276 8.42 10.78 13.05
C SER A 276 7.63 9.55 12.61
N VAL A 277 8.23 8.35 12.69
CA VAL A 277 7.57 7.10 12.28
C VAL A 277 6.37 6.80 13.17
N TYR A 278 6.50 6.90 14.48
CA TYR A 278 5.45 6.44 15.40
C TYR A 278 4.33 7.45 15.63
N ILE A 279 4.54 8.75 15.39
CA ILE A 279 3.42 9.70 15.35
C ILE A 279 2.53 9.50 14.13
N ASN A 280 3.09 9.07 12.99
CA ASN A 280 2.37 8.80 11.75
C ASN A 280 1.83 7.37 11.69
N GLN A 281 2.68 6.37 11.97
CA GLN A 281 2.36 4.93 11.87
C GLN A 281 1.95 4.34 13.23
N ARG A 282 0.86 4.84 13.81
CA ARG A 282 0.37 4.54 15.17
C ARG A 282 0.23 3.05 15.51
N HIS A 283 -0.05 2.23 14.51
CA HIS A 283 -0.24 0.76 14.62
C HIS A 283 1.07 -0.03 14.63
N LEU A 284 2.20 0.59 14.27
CA LEU A 284 3.47 -0.11 14.03
C LEU A 284 4.04 -0.72 15.31
N ALA A 285 4.02 0.01 16.42
CA ALA A 285 4.55 -0.44 17.72
C ALA A 285 3.89 -1.74 18.20
N SER A 286 2.57 -1.85 18.05
CA SER A 286 1.83 -3.05 18.44
C SER A 286 2.22 -4.28 17.63
N ALA A 287 2.38 -4.12 16.31
CA ALA A 287 2.78 -5.21 15.42
C ALA A 287 4.21 -5.68 15.69
N ILE A 288 5.16 -4.74 15.86
CA ILE A 288 6.55 -5.04 16.23
C ILE A 288 6.59 -5.73 17.59
N GLY A 289 5.78 -5.28 18.54
CA GLY A 289 5.66 -5.93 19.84
C GLY A 289 5.29 -7.41 19.74
N ILE A 290 4.37 -7.77 18.84
CA ILE A 290 4.03 -9.19 18.58
C ILE A 290 5.25 -9.94 18.01
N LEU A 291 5.99 -9.34 17.07
CA LEU A 291 7.22 -9.94 16.55
C LEU A 291 8.25 -10.18 17.68
N LEU A 292 8.41 -9.20 18.58
CA LEU A 292 9.33 -9.33 19.72
C LEU A 292 8.91 -10.46 20.68
N ILE A 293 7.61 -10.66 20.93
CA ILE A 293 7.10 -11.81 21.71
C ILE A 293 7.54 -13.13 21.04
N VAL A 294 7.41 -13.24 19.73
CA VAL A 294 7.82 -14.42 18.95
C VAL A 294 9.33 -14.65 19.10
N LEU A 295 10.15 -13.61 18.95
CA LEU A 295 11.61 -13.71 19.08
C LEU A 295 12.03 -14.10 20.49
N ILE A 296 11.46 -13.48 21.52
CA ILE A 296 11.75 -13.83 22.93
C ILE A 296 11.38 -15.29 23.19
N PHE A 297 10.21 -15.74 22.73
CA PHE A 297 9.78 -17.14 22.84
C PHE A 297 10.77 -18.11 22.19
N LEU A 298 11.20 -17.84 20.96
CA LEU A 298 12.13 -18.72 20.23
C LEU A 298 13.48 -18.79 20.91
N ILE A 299 14.01 -17.66 21.40
CA ILE A 299 15.29 -17.61 22.08
C ILE A 299 15.22 -18.36 23.42
N ASP A 300 14.15 -18.18 24.20
CA ASP A 300 13.96 -18.95 25.45
C ASP A 300 13.93 -20.46 25.16
N ARG A 301 13.21 -20.91 24.14
CA ARG A 301 13.14 -22.32 23.74
C ARG A 301 14.47 -22.87 23.25
N TYR A 302 15.24 -22.06 22.56
CA TYR A 302 16.59 -22.42 22.14
C TYR A 302 17.51 -22.63 23.35
N GLN A 303 17.53 -21.70 24.31
CA GLN A 303 18.39 -21.76 25.47
C GLN A 303 18.07 -22.93 26.44
N GLN A 304 16.81 -23.42 26.43
CA GLN A 304 16.40 -24.57 27.25
C GLN A 304 16.97 -25.92 26.75
N LYS A 305 17.17 -26.07 25.42
CA LYS A 305 17.60 -27.34 24.82
C LYS A 305 19.10 -27.47 24.61
N THR A 306 19.87 -26.41 24.76
CA THR A 306 21.30 -26.42 24.67
C THR A 306 21.87 -26.76 26.04
N PRO A 307 22.62 -27.90 26.22
CA PRO A 307 23.30 -28.18 27.50
C PRO A 307 24.20 -27.00 27.88
N ARG A 308 24.25 -26.67 29.15
CA ARG A 308 25.07 -25.57 29.72
C ARG A 308 26.56 -25.88 29.51
N ASP A 309 27.09 -25.57 28.35
CA ASP A 309 28.52 -25.38 28.16
C ASP A 309 28.79 -23.92 28.55
N SER A 310 29.27 -23.72 29.76
CA SER A 310 29.57 -22.41 30.35
C SER A 310 30.60 -21.61 29.53
N SER A 311 31.34 -22.28 28.64
CA SER A 311 32.31 -21.66 27.72
C SER A 311 31.68 -21.00 26.48
N ARG A 312 30.36 -21.21 26.19
CA ARG A 312 29.68 -20.71 24.98
C ARG A 312 28.85 -19.45 25.17
N ILE A 313 28.67 -19.03 26.38
CA ILE A 313 28.09 -17.73 26.74
C ILE A 313 29.24 -16.85 27.17
N GLY A 314 29.52 -15.75 26.48
CA GLY A 314 30.62 -14.86 26.82
C GLY A 314 30.65 -14.52 28.33
N PRO A 315 31.80 -14.17 28.89
CA PRO A 315 31.97 -14.07 30.35
C PRO A 315 30.90 -13.15 30.93
N PRO A 316 30.33 -13.52 32.07
CA PRO A 316 29.38 -12.66 32.77
C PRO A 316 30.05 -11.33 33.09
N ILE A 317 29.33 -10.23 32.84
CA ILE A 317 29.80 -8.85 33.08
C ILE A 317 29.78 -8.52 34.60
N ASN A 318 29.94 -9.50 35.49
CA ASN A 318 30.02 -9.30 36.92
C ASN A 318 31.29 -9.94 37.49
N GLY A 319 32.29 -9.12 37.79
CA GLY A 319 33.38 -9.49 38.66
C GLY A 319 32.94 -9.41 40.11
N GLY A 320 32.69 -10.57 40.73
CA GLY A 320 32.56 -10.73 42.16
C GLY A 320 33.29 -12.01 42.56
N PHE A 321 34.36 -11.92 43.29
CA PHE A 321 35.08 -13.04 43.93
C PHE A 321 34.24 -13.68 45.04
N GLY A 322 34.23 -14.98 45.13
CA GLY A 322 33.70 -15.70 46.28
C GLY A 322 33.53 -17.20 45.91
N GLY A 323 34.57 -17.99 46.17
CA GLY A 323 34.52 -19.46 46.04
C GLY A 323 33.78 -20.09 47.20
N SER A 324 33.06 -21.14 46.95
CA SER A 324 32.87 -22.28 47.85
C SER A 324 32.41 -23.48 47.04
N GLU A 325 33.19 -24.54 47.11
CA GLU A 325 32.89 -25.90 46.65
C GLU A 325 31.67 -26.40 47.39
N VAL A 326 30.77 -27.12 46.72
CA VAL A 326 29.74 -27.99 47.31
C VAL A 326 29.63 -29.26 46.43
N PRO A 327 29.50 -30.42 47.06
CA PRO A 327 29.88 -31.72 46.49
C PRO A 327 28.79 -32.38 45.62
N ASP A 328 29.29 -33.35 44.90
CA ASP A 328 28.65 -34.34 44.06
C ASP A 328 27.39 -34.96 44.69
N GLY A 329 26.28 -34.86 43.98
CA GLY A 329 25.03 -35.56 44.30
C GLY A 329 24.52 -36.30 43.04
N THR A 330 24.70 -37.56 43.03
CA THR A 330 24.29 -38.59 42.10
C THR A 330 22.93 -38.32 41.40
N ALA A 331 22.93 -38.19 40.08
CA ALA A 331 21.78 -38.13 39.22
C ALA A 331 21.10 -39.47 39.03
N LEU A 332 19.88 -39.60 39.47
CA LEU A 332 18.98 -40.66 39.06
C LEU A 332 18.58 -40.45 37.57
N ILE A 333 19.04 -41.38 36.72
CA ILE A 333 18.60 -41.52 35.34
C ILE A 333 17.15 -42.00 35.38
N LYS A 334 16.18 -41.15 35.03
CA LYS A 334 14.82 -41.57 34.68
C LYS A 334 14.82 -42.01 33.23
N ALA A 335 14.50 -43.30 33.03
CA ALA A 335 14.32 -43.96 31.75
C ALA A 335 13.28 -43.19 30.87
N GLU A 336 13.60 -43.03 29.58
CA GLU A 336 12.67 -42.55 28.57
C GLU A 336 11.54 -43.56 28.38
N PRO A 337 10.27 -43.10 28.24
CA PRO A 337 9.20 -44.01 27.85
C PRO A 337 9.36 -44.45 26.39
N GLN A 338 9.18 -45.73 26.17
CA GLN A 338 9.17 -46.40 24.87
C GLN A 338 8.24 -45.68 23.87
N GLN A 339 8.77 -45.43 22.69
CA GLN A 339 8.06 -44.82 21.56
C GLN A 339 6.92 -45.74 21.07
N ALA A 340 5.71 -45.23 21.12
CA ALA A 340 4.57 -45.81 20.45
C ALA A 340 4.71 -45.68 18.94
N SER A 341 4.73 -46.79 18.23
CA SER A 341 4.85 -46.87 16.78
C SER A 341 3.54 -46.58 16.08
N GLY A 342 3.41 -45.35 15.54
CA GLY A 342 2.31 -44.94 14.65
C GLY A 342 2.39 -43.45 14.31
N VAL A 343 2.15 -43.10 13.04
CA VAL A 343 2.16 -41.71 12.56
C VAL A 343 1.19 -40.82 13.37
N LEU A 344 0.06 -41.35 13.82
CA LEU A 344 -0.94 -40.63 14.65
C LEU A 344 -0.42 -40.39 16.07
N ALA A 345 0.30 -41.35 16.69
CA ALA A 345 0.92 -41.16 18.00
C ALA A 345 2.09 -40.18 17.94
N PHE A 346 2.90 -40.23 16.89
CA PHE A 346 3.96 -39.25 16.63
C PHE A 346 3.41 -37.84 16.40
N LEU A 347 2.32 -37.69 15.67
CA LEU A 347 1.63 -36.41 15.49
C LEU A 347 1.03 -35.91 16.81
N GLY A 348 0.43 -36.78 17.60
CA GLY A 348 -0.11 -36.46 18.92
C GLY A 348 0.96 -35.92 19.87
N ASP A 349 2.08 -36.60 20.02
CA ASP A 349 3.20 -36.16 20.85
C ASP A 349 3.86 -34.86 20.33
N ALA A 350 3.96 -34.73 19.01
CA ALA A 350 4.45 -33.51 18.38
C ALA A 350 3.53 -32.31 18.66
N ILE A 351 2.21 -32.50 18.62
CA ILE A 351 1.24 -31.45 18.91
C ILE A 351 1.27 -31.07 20.39
N VAL A 352 1.34 -32.02 21.31
CA VAL A 352 1.40 -31.76 22.76
C VAL A 352 2.66 -30.98 23.11
N SER A 353 3.82 -31.38 22.57
CA SER A 353 5.09 -30.70 22.76
C SER A 353 5.19 -29.38 21.99
N GLY A 354 4.52 -29.26 20.83
CA GLY A 354 4.52 -28.10 19.93
C GLY A 354 3.45 -27.05 20.21
N LYS A 355 2.52 -27.26 21.18
CA LYS A 355 1.37 -26.37 21.41
C LYS A 355 1.71 -24.89 21.57
N SER A 356 2.85 -24.58 22.21
CA SER A 356 3.30 -23.18 22.35
C SER A 356 3.81 -22.60 21.02
N PHE A 357 4.42 -23.42 20.15
CA PHE A 357 4.82 -23.00 18.79
C PHE A 357 3.60 -22.76 17.90
N ILE A 358 2.58 -23.63 17.99
CA ILE A 358 1.32 -23.47 17.26
C ILE A 358 0.63 -22.16 17.71
N PHE A 359 0.49 -21.94 19.02
CA PHE A 359 -0.11 -20.72 19.57
C PHE A 359 0.65 -19.47 19.09
N THR A 360 1.98 -19.50 19.14
CA THR A 360 2.84 -18.40 18.66
C THR A 360 2.66 -18.17 17.17
N GLY A 361 2.53 -19.24 16.38
CA GLY A 361 2.23 -19.16 14.95
C GLY A 361 0.86 -18.55 14.66
N LEU A 362 -0.19 -18.93 15.38
CA LEU A 362 -1.52 -18.35 15.24
C LEU A 362 -1.52 -16.83 15.54
N ILE A 363 -0.83 -16.42 16.61
CA ILE A 363 -0.68 -14.99 16.97
C ILE A 363 0.07 -14.23 15.88
N LEU A 364 1.16 -14.79 15.36
CA LEU A 364 1.91 -14.18 14.26
C LEU A 364 1.08 -14.11 12.97
N GLY A 365 0.36 -15.18 12.64
CA GLY A 365 -0.51 -15.26 11.46
C GLY A 365 -1.68 -14.28 11.50
N ALA A 366 -2.04 -13.76 12.65
CA ALA A 366 -3.10 -12.75 12.80
C ALA A 366 -2.66 -11.32 12.41
N LEU A 367 -1.37 -11.11 12.04
CA LEU A 367 -0.81 -9.78 11.77
C LEU A 367 -1.14 -9.15 10.41
N PRO A 368 -1.37 -9.84 9.28
CA PRO A 368 -1.49 -9.15 7.98
C PRO A 368 -2.52 -8.03 7.93
N PHE A 369 -3.72 -8.20 8.50
CA PHE A 369 -4.71 -7.13 8.62
C PHE A 369 -4.34 -6.05 9.64
N TRP A 370 -3.41 -6.36 10.55
CA TRP A 370 -2.88 -5.42 11.54
C TRP A 370 -1.69 -4.63 11.00
N ASN A 371 -0.71 -5.31 10.39
CA ASN A 371 0.39 -4.73 9.63
C ASN A 371 1.10 -5.79 8.77
N ALA A 372 0.84 -5.78 7.47
CA ALA A 372 1.37 -6.77 6.53
C ALA A 372 2.90 -6.73 6.40
N LEU A 373 3.53 -5.54 6.45
CA LEU A 373 5.00 -5.43 6.33
C LEU A 373 5.74 -5.97 7.55
N VAL A 374 5.18 -5.81 8.77
CA VAL A 374 5.76 -6.45 9.96
C VAL A 374 5.63 -7.97 9.88
N PHE A 375 4.53 -8.49 9.34
CA PHE A 375 4.38 -9.92 9.08
C PHE A 375 5.43 -10.42 8.08
N THR A 376 5.65 -9.69 6.97
CA THR A 376 6.72 -10.01 5.99
C THR A 376 8.11 -9.97 6.64
N SER A 377 8.38 -8.98 7.50
CA SER A 377 9.62 -8.89 8.28
C SER A 377 9.82 -10.10 9.17
N ALA A 378 8.78 -10.51 9.88
CA ALA A 378 8.80 -11.69 10.72
C ALA A 378 9.10 -12.95 9.91
N PHE A 379 8.46 -13.13 8.75
CA PHE A 379 8.68 -14.26 7.87
C PHE A 379 10.15 -14.36 7.43
N ALA A 380 10.77 -13.24 7.00
CA ALA A 380 12.17 -13.22 6.59
C ALA A 380 13.13 -13.59 7.73
N VAL A 381 12.95 -12.99 8.90
CA VAL A 381 13.80 -13.31 10.07
C VAL A 381 13.61 -14.76 10.50
N LEU A 382 12.38 -15.29 10.52
CA LEU A 382 12.07 -16.66 10.90
C LEU A 382 12.60 -17.67 9.88
N LEU A 383 12.63 -17.35 8.60
CA LEU A 383 13.29 -18.18 7.58
C LEU A 383 14.78 -18.31 7.85
N CYS A 384 15.46 -17.22 8.20
CA CYS A 384 16.86 -17.27 8.63
C CYS A 384 17.03 -18.06 9.93
N PHE A 385 16.11 -17.95 10.88
CA PHE A 385 16.13 -18.77 12.11
C PHE A 385 15.99 -20.27 11.81
N LEU A 386 15.12 -20.63 10.86
CA LEU A 386 14.95 -22.04 10.43
C LEU A 386 16.26 -22.63 9.88
N LEU A 387 17.07 -21.81 9.22
CA LEU A 387 18.36 -22.22 8.66
C LEU A 387 19.49 -22.23 9.70
N LEU A 388 19.55 -21.20 10.56
CA LEU A 388 20.67 -20.94 11.46
C LEU A 388 20.56 -21.60 12.83
N PHE A 389 19.32 -21.96 13.26
CA PHE A 389 19.05 -22.48 14.59
C PHE A 389 18.49 -23.91 14.55
N PRO A 390 18.72 -24.75 15.57
CA PRO A 390 18.08 -26.04 15.70
C PRO A 390 16.57 -25.90 15.99
N GLN A 391 15.86 -27.05 16.12
CA GLN A 391 14.41 -27.12 16.35
C GLN A 391 13.54 -26.84 15.10
N ARG A 392 14.07 -27.07 13.91
CA ARG A 392 13.41 -26.85 12.62
C ARG A 392 11.99 -27.41 12.56
N LYS A 393 11.76 -28.62 13.12
CA LYS A 393 10.44 -29.25 13.21
C LYS A 393 9.39 -28.35 13.87
N TYR A 394 9.70 -27.75 15.02
CA TYR A 394 8.77 -26.89 15.75
C TYR A 394 8.63 -25.51 15.10
N MET A 395 9.67 -25.00 14.46
CA MET A 395 9.61 -23.78 13.68
C MET A 395 8.72 -23.96 12.44
N LEU A 396 8.77 -25.10 11.78
CA LEU A 396 7.86 -25.43 10.67
C LEU A 396 6.39 -25.50 11.16
N MET A 397 6.14 -26.07 12.35
CA MET A 397 4.79 -26.05 12.96
C MET A 397 4.32 -24.62 13.23
N LEU A 398 5.19 -23.74 13.74
CA LEU A 398 4.88 -22.33 13.92
C LEU A 398 4.57 -21.67 12.57
N GLY A 399 5.41 -21.88 11.56
CA GLY A 399 5.22 -21.35 10.22
C GLY A 399 3.92 -21.81 9.56
N LEU A 400 3.58 -23.10 9.68
CA LEU A 400 2.33 -23.64 9.16
C LEU A 400 1.11 -23.03 9.88
N ALA A 401 1.15 -22.95 11.21
CA ALA A 401 0.06 -22.34 11.98
C ALA A 401 -0.10 -20.84 11.61
N ALA A 402 1.00 -20.13 11.39
CA ALA A 402 0.96 -18.75 10.91
C ALA A 402 0.37 -18.65 9.50
N ALA A 403 0.77 -19.53 8.59
CA ALA A 403 0.29 -19.54 7.21
C ALA A 403 -1.23 -19.78 7.12
N VAL A 404 -1.77 -20.71 7.89
CA VAL A 404 -3.23 -21.01 7.92
C VAL A 404 -4.05 -19.74 8.23
N VAL A 405 -3.58 -18.89 9.13
CA VAL A 405 -4.29 -17.65 9.51
C VAL A 405 -3.94 -16.50 8.58
N ALA A 406 -2.70 -16.41 8.11
CA ALA A 406 -2.22 -15.29 7.32
C ALA A 406 -2.64 -15.35 5.85
N LEU A 407 -2.64 -16.52 5.21
CA LEU A 407 -2.92 -16.64 3.77
C LEU A 407 -4.29 -16.08 3.35
N PRO A 408 -5.40 -16.34 4.06
CA PRO A 408 -6.69 -15.72 3.73
C PRO A 408 -6.65 -14.19 3.80
N GLN A 409 -5.92 -13.62 4.77
CA GLN A 409 -5.78 -12.17 4.93
C GLN A 409 -4.95 -11.57 3.79
N VAL A 410 -3.83 -12.20 3.45
CA VAL A 410 -2.95 -11.75 2.34
C VAL A 410 -3.71 -11.83 1.02
N TRP A 411 -4.45 -12.92 0.79
CA TRP A 411 -5.31 -13.06 -0.38
C TRP A 411 -6.35 -11.94 -0.46
N TYR A 412 -7.06 -11.66 0.66
CA TYR A 412 -8.04 -10.59 0.73
C TYR A 412 -7.43 -9.21 0.42
N LEU A 413 -6.29 -8.87 1.03
CA LEU A 413 -5.59 -7.60 0.79
C LEU A 413 -5.06 -7.47 -0.65
N SER A 414 -4.85 -8.60 -1.34
CA SER A 414 -4.38 -8.65 -2.72
C SER A 414 -5.50 -8.69 -3.75
N SER A 415 -6.74 -9.02 -3.33
CA SER A 415 -7.89 -9.14 -4.22
C SER A 415 -8.37 -7.78 -4.74
N GLY A 416 -8.88 -7.74 -5.98
CA GLY A 416 -9.54 -6.56 -6.56
C GLY A 416 -8.61 -5.41 -6.96
N GLY A 417 -7.30 -5.63 -7.08
CA GLY A 417 -6.35 -4.64 -7.55
C GLY A 417 -6.15 -4.63 -9.05
N GLY A 418 -5.83 -3.46 -9.58
CA GLY A 418 -5.28 -3.32 -10.91
C GLY A 418 -3.93 -4.06 -11.06
N PRO A 419 -3.42 -4.23 -12.27
CA PRO A 419 -2.13 -4.84 -12.50
C PRO A 419 -1.04 -4.10 -11.72
N ARG A 420 -0.09 -4.85 -11.14
CA ARG A 420 1.08 -4.26 -10.49
C ARG A 420 1.98 -3.67 -11.58
N ASN A 421 1.95 -2.37 -11.77
CA ASN A 421 2.78 -1.66 -12.73
C ASN A 421 4.19 -1.36 -12.21
N TYR A 422 4.74 -2.22 -11.35
CA TYR A 422 6.11 -2.07 -10.84
C TYR A 422 6.74 -3.43 -10.59
N SER A 423 8.05 -3.50 -10.83
CA SER A 423 8.86 -4.68 -10.52
C SER A 423 8.90 -4.93 -9.01
N LEU A 424 8.75 -6.19 -8.60
CA LEU A 424 8.96 -6.59 -7.21
C LEU A 424 10.43 -6.45 -6.81
N PHE A 425 11.37 -6.70 -7.74
CA PHE A 425 12.80 -6.50 -7.51
C PHE A 425 13.16 -5.06 -7.83
N GLN A 426 13.71 -4.36 -6.84
CA GLN A 426 14.24 -3.01 -6.99
C GLN A 426 15.45 -2.86 -6.08
N TRP A 427 16.63 -2.72 -6.67
CA TRP A 427 17.86 -2.48 -5.93
C TRP A 427 17.99 -1.04 -5.48
N GLY A 428 18.49 -0.84 -4.27
CA GLY A 428 18.93 0.47 -3.78
C GLY A 428 17.92 1.29 -2.99
N TYR A 429 16.72 0.75 -2.67
CA TYR A 429 15.71 1.45 -1.89
C TYR A 429 15.29 2.78 -2.54
N THR A 430 15.52 3.94 -1.91
CA THR A 430 15.18 5.28 -2.44
C THR A 430 16.35 5.96 -3.15
N ILE A 431 17.49 5.29 -3.25
CA ILE A 431 18.69 5.85 -3.85
C ILE A 431 18.55 5.91 -5.37
N LEU A 432 18.76 7.08 -5.96
CA LEU A 432 18.80 7.24 -7.41
C LEU A 432 20.11 6.66 -7.97
N ASP A 433 20.01 5.86 -9.03
CA ASP A 433 21.13 5.14 -9.65
C ASP A 433 22.03 4.45 -8.62
N PRO A 434 21.48 3.42 -7.91
CA PRO A 434 22.13 2.85 -6.74
C PRO A 434 23.35 2.01 -7.11
N THR A 435 24.49 2.41 -6.58
CA THR A 435 25.73 1.62 -6.54
C THR A 435 25.95 1.09 -5.13
N ILE A 436 26.80 0.09 -4.97
CA ILE A 436 27.18 -0.42 -3.63
C ILE A 436 27.77 0.71 -2.79
N ALA A 437 28.60 1.57 -3.36
CA ALA A 437 29.19 2.71 -2.66
C ALA A 437 28.13 3.66 -2.13
N LYS A 438 27.15 4.04 -2.94
CA LYS A 438 26.03 4.90 -2.53
C LYS A 438 25.15 4.25 -1.44
N VAL A 439 24.94 2.93 -1.50
CA VAL A 439 24.21 2.20 -0.45
C VAL A 439 24.99 2.21 0.87
N VAL A 440 26.30 2.01 0.83
CA VAL A 440 27.18 2.08 2.02
C VAL A 440 27.20 3.51 2.58
N GLU A 441 27.28 4.52 1.73
CA GLU A 441 27.22 5.93 2.14
C GLU A 441 25.87 6.26 2.80
N TYR A 442 24.77 5.85 2.20
CA TYR A 442 23.42 6.00 2.78
C TYR A 442 23.32 5.35 4.16
N LEU A 443 23.73 4.10 4.28
CA LEU A 443 23.72 3.37 5.56
C LEU A 443 24.68 4.02 6.58
N GLY A 444 25.85 4.50 6.12
CA GLY A 444 26.83 5.22 6.94
C GLY A 444 26.26 6.52 7.50
N TYR A 445 25.60 7.31 6.67
CA TYR A 445 24.96 8.56 7.10
C TYR A 445 23.77 8.31 8.02
N THR A 446 22.89 7.37 7.64
CA THR A 446 21.65 7.07 8.36
C THR A 446 21.91 6.51 9.75
N PHE A 447 22.83 5.57 9.90
CA PHE A 447 23.13 4.94 11.19
C PHE A 447 24.36 5.52 11.90
N GLY A 448 25.23 6.25 11.21
CA GLY A 448 26.31 7.02 11.75
C GLY A 448 27.18 6.25 12.76
N LEU A 449 27.37 6.85 13.93
CA LEU A 449 28.18 6.30 15.01
C LEU A 449 27.66 4.98 15.61
N LYS A 450 26.45 4.53 15.24
CA LYS A 450 25.95 3.21 15.67
C LYS A 450 26.73 2.07 15.07
N TRP A 451 27.21 2.21 13.80
CA TRP A 451 27.97 1.15 13.14
C TRP A 451 29.20 0.70 13.90
N PRO A 452 30.18 1.59 14.24
CA PRO A 452 31.34 1.18 15.01
C PRO A 452 30.98 0.56 16.35
N VAL A 453 29.93 1.06 17.02
CA VAL A 453 29.49 0.53 18.32
C VAL A 453 28.82 -0.85 18.17
N ILE A 454 28.02 -1.07 17.10
CA ILE A 454 27.45 -2.39 16.75
C ILE A 454 28.56 -3.38 16.43
N ILE A 455 29.56 -3.00 15.61
CA ILE A 455 30.70 -3.85 15.27
C ILE A 455 31.45 -4.24 16.54
N LEU A 456 31.72 -3.28 17.43
CA LEU A 456 32.36 -3.53 18.70
C LEU A 456 31.56 -4.52 19.56
N GLY A 457 30.24 -4.33 19.62
CA GLY A 457 29.34 -5.28 20.29
C GLY A 457 29.41 -6.67 19.68
N LEU A 458 29.45 -6.80 18.35
CA LEU A 458 29.54 -8.07 17.63
C LEU A 458 30.88 -8.80 17.85
N LEU A 459 31.96 -8.06 18.02
CA LEU A 459 33.27 -8.66 18.33
C LEU A 459 33.27 -9.28 19.74
N ALA A 460 32.52 -8.67 20.68
CA ALA A 460 32.50 -9.07 22.08
C ALA A 460 31.45 -10.15 22.44
N VAL A 461 30.55 -10.50 21.53
CA VAL A 461 29.46 -11.47 21.78
C VAL A 461 29.82 -12.90 21.28
N SER A 462 29.05 -13.89 21.79
CA SER A 462 29.18 -15.28 21.39
C SER A 462 28.61 -15.54 19.97
N TRP A 463 28.91 -16.74 19.45
CA TRP A 463 28.39 -17.17 18.13
C TRP A 463 26.86 -17.23 18.05
N PHE A 464 26.18 -17.47 19.16
CA PHE A 464 24.72 -17.46 19.22
C PHE A 464 24.14 -16.07 18.89
N GLN A 465 24.63 -15.01 19.52
CA GLN A 465 24.19 -13.65 19.24
C GLN A 465 24.58 -13.20 17.81
N ARG A 466 25.75 -13.62 17.32
CA ARG A 466 26.15 -13.35 15.92
C ARG A 466 25.20 -13.98 14.91
N ARG A 467 24.74 -15.23 15.12
CA ARG A 467 23.70 -15.85 14.29
C ARG A 467 22.39 -15.07 14.34
N PHE A 468 22.01 -14.57 15.51
CA PHE A 468 20.84 -13.71 15.64
C PHE A 468 21.00 -12.43 14.83
N PHE A 469 22.16 -11.78 14.89
CA PHE A 469 22.46 -10.58 14.10
C PHE A 469 22.40 -10.85 12.60
N ILE A 470 22.98 -11.97 12.14
CA ILE A 470 22.90 -12.40 10.73
C ILE A 470 21.43 -12.55 10.29
N ALA A 471 20.60 -13.18 11.12
CA ALA A 471 19.19 -13.36 10.81
C ALA A 471 18.44 -12.04 10.62
N ILE A 472 18.69 -11.05 11.48
CA ILE A 472 18.04 -9.74 11.34
C ILE A 472 18.56 -8.89 10.17
N CYS A 473 19.77 -9.18 9.65
CA CYS A 473 20.27 -8.51 8.45
C CYS A 473 19.44 -8.84 7.18
N SER A 474 18.62 -9.89 7.20
CA SER A 474 17.62 -10.14 6.16
C SER A 474 16.68 -8.98 5.96
N LEU A 475 16.43 -8.16 6.97
CA LEU A 475 15.58 -6.96 6.90
C LEU A 475 16.21 -5.84 6.05
N ILE A 476 17.54 -5.65 6.14
CA ILE A 476 18.27 -4.73 5.25
C ILE A 476 18.19 -5.24 3.80
N LEU A 477 18.41 -6.56 3.61
CA LEU A 477 18.31 -7.16 2.30
C LEU A 477 16.92 -6.94 1.68
N LEU A 478 15.84 -7.15 2.45
CA LEU A 478 14.48 -6.87 1.99
C LEU A 478 14.29 -5.39 1.63
N ALA A 479 14.75 -4.46 2.49
CA ALA A 479 14.58 -3.03 2.27
C ALA A 479 15.24 -2.56 0.98
N PHE A 480 16.44 -3.08 0.64
CA PHE A 480 17.23 -2.62 -0.49
C PHE A 480 17.08 -3.44 -1.77
N SER A 481 16.45 -4.63 -1.72
CA SER A 481 16.33 -5.50 -2.89
C SER A 481 14.91 -5.66 -3.42
N PHE A 482 13.89 -5.29 -2.64
CA PHE A 482 12.51 -5.53 -3.01
C PHE A 482 11.63 -4.29 -2.80
N ARG A 483 10.59 -4.19 -3.62
CA ARG A 483 9.57 -3.16 -3.54
C ARG A 483 8.23 -3.80 -3.21
N PHE A 484 7.71 -3.52 -2.01
CA PHE A 484 6.46 -4.12 -1.51
C PHE A 484 5.24 -3.19 -1.65
N SER A 485 5.45 -1.95 -2.06
CA SER A 485 4.40 -0.94 -2.25
C SER A 485 4.68 -0.12 -3.51
N VAL A 486 3.66 0.53 -4.04
CA VAL A 486 3.80 1.55 -5.09
C VAL A 486 4.74 2.67 -4.62
N GLU A 487 4.72 2.97 -3.34
CA GLU A 487 5.65 3.90 -2.69
C GLU A 487 6.88 3.18 -2.16
N THR A 488 8.03 3.37 -2.78
CA THR A 488 9.31 2.78 -2.35
C THR A 488 9.67 3.13 -0.89
N PRO A 489 9.43 4.37 -0.39
CA PRO A 489 9.70 4.74 1.01
C PRO A 489 8.99 3.84 2.05
N ALA A 490 7.91 3.15 1.70
CA ALA A 490 7.21 2.23 2.61
C ALA A 490 8.11 1.12 3.21
N ASN A 491 9.23 0.81 2.53
CA ASN A 491 10.24 -0.14 3.02
C ASN A 491 11.00 0.34 4.28
N HIS A 492 10.87 1.61 4.70
CA HIS A 492 11.47 2.11 5.95
C HIS A 492 11.13 1.25 7.17
N LYS A 493 10.00 0.55 7.14
CA LYS A 493 9.56 -0.33 8.23
C LYS A 493 10.52 -1.50 8.46
N PHE A 494 11.14 -2.04 7.42
CA PHE A 494 12.18 -3.07 7.57
C PHE A 494 13.41 -2.51 8.28
N LEU A 495 13.84 -1.30 7.89
CA LEU A 495 14.98 -0.62 8.50
C LEU A 495 14.69 -0.22 9.95
N ASN A 496 13.45 0.20 10.25
CA ASN A 496 13.02 0.53 11.60
C ASN A 496 13.07 -0.71 12.52
N ILE A 497 12.56 -1.87 12.06
CA ILE A 497 12.65 -3.11 12.84
C ILE A 497 14.11 -3.55 13.01
N TRP A 498 14.92 -3.43 11.94
CA TRP A 498 16.34 -3.75 12.02
C TRP A 498 17.05 -2.90 13.07
N VAL A 499 16.81 -1.58 13.09
CA VAL A 499 17.46 -0.66 14.05
C VAL A 499 17.06 -0.95 15.49
N ILE A 500 15.79 -1.33 15.73
CA ILE A 500 15.35 -1.77 17.07
C ILE A 500 16.21 -2.91 17.59
N LEU A 501 16.42 -3.93 16.76
CA LEU A 501 17.16 -5.14 17.12
C LEU A 501 18.68 -4.91 17.15
N ALA A 502 19.21 -4.13 16.22
CA ALA A 502 20.62 -3.80 16.13
C ALA A 502 21.10 -2.88 17.28
N ASN A 503 20.23 -1.99 17.77
CA ASN A 503 20.53 -1.15 18.93
C ASN A 503 20.81 -1.96 20.21
N LEU A 504 20.36 -3.19 20.33
CA LEU A 504 20.73 -4.08 21.43
C LEU A 504 22.22 -4.46 21.38
N PHE A 505 22.78 -4.63 20.19
CA PHE A 505 24.21 -4.87 19.98
C PHE A 505 25.04 -3.60 20.22
N ALA A 506 24.52 -2.44 19.79
CA ALA A 506 25.14 -1.17 20.14
C ALA A 506 25.16 -0.95 21.65
N ALA A 507 24.04 -1.21 22.35
CA ALA A 507 23.95 -1.12 23.79
C ALA A 507 24.94 -2.09 24.49
N TYR A 508 25.10 -3.28 23.96
CA TYR A 508 26.10 -4.21 24.48
C TYR A 508 27.54 -3.71 24.26
N GLY A 509 27.84 -3.14 23.10
CA GLY A 509 29.14 -2.50 22.82
C GLY A 509 29.43 -1.32 23.76
N VAL A 510 28.44 -0.47 24.03
CA VAL A 510 28.54 0.62 25.02
C VAL A 510 28.83 0.05 26.43
N CYS A 511 28.09 -0.99 26.85
CA CYS A 511 28.31 -1.62 28.17
C CYS A 511 29.67 -2.32 28.26
N TRP A 512 30.15 -2.89 27.16
CA TRP A 512 31.50 -3.49 27.09
C TRP A 512 32.59 -2.43 27.24
N LEU A 513 32.50 -1.31 26.50
CA LEU A 513 33.41 -0.17 26.65
C LEU A 513 33.43 0.39 28.08
N TRP A 514 32.24 0.55 28.71
CA TRP A 514 32.11 1.04 30.06
C TRP A 514 32.91 0.19 31.06
N LYS A 515 33.00 -1.13 30.83
CA LYS A 515 33.63 -2.10 31.74
C LYS A 515 35.04 -2.49 31.33
N LEU A 516 35.63 -1.77 30.37
CA LEU A 516 36.97 -2.09 29.87
C LEU A 516 38.05 -1.88 30.94
N LYS A 517 38.56 -3.00 31.50
CA LYS A 517 39.55 -2.97 32.59
C LYS A 517 40.87 -2.33 32.21
N THR A 518 41.24 -2.39 30.92
CA THR A 518 42.48 -1.77 30.39
C THR A 518 42.39 -0.25 30.28
N ALA A 519 41.20 0.34 30.41
CA ALA A 519 40.97 1.76 30.30
C ALA A 519 39.82 2.19 31.28
N PRO A 520 40.04 2.14 32.59
CA PRO A 520 38.94 2.24 33.59
C PRO A 520 38.29 3.63 33.65
N ILE A 521 38.97 4.68 33.20
CA ILE A 521 38.44 6.04 33.11
C ILE A 521 38.01 6.34 31.64
N LEU A 522 38.90 6.05 30.70
CA LEU A 522 38.69 6.37 29.29
C LEU A 522 37.50 5.60 28.69
N GLY A 523 37.31 4.32 29.06
CA GLY A 523 36.21 3.49 28.62
C GLY A 523 34.83 4.07 28.94
N PRO A 524 34.52 4.42 30.18
CA PRO A 524 33.28 5.10 30.56
C PRO A 524 33.08 6.46 29.88
N VAL A 525 34.13 7.25 29.74
CA VAL A 525 34.06 8.57 29.05
C VAL A 525 33.66 8.38 27.58
N ILE A 526 34.34 7.48 26.85
CA ILE A 526 34.02 7.19 25.45
C ILE A 526 32.60 6.62 25.32
N ALA A 527 32.22 5.68 26.19
CA ALA A 527 30.88 5.08 26.16
C ALA A 527 29.78 6.12 26.39
N THR A 528 30.00 7.07 27.29
CA THR A 528 29.07 8.17 27.58
C THR A 528 28.99 9.12 26.37
N ALA A 529 30.12 9.54 25.82
CA ALA A 529 30.18 10.43 24.67
C ALA A 529 29.51 9.81 23.43
N LEU A 530 29.77 8.55 23.16
CA LEU A 530 29.12 7.83 22.07
C LEU A 530 27.59 7.71 22.27
N THR A 531 27.16 7.38 23.46
CA THR A 531 25.73 7.28 23.79
C THR A 531 25.06 8.66 23.61
N ALA A 532 25.64 9.72 24.15
CA ALA A 532 25.12 11.07 23.98
C ALA A 532 25.06 11.48 22.50
N SER A 533 26.12 11.19 21.73
CA SER A 533 26.16 11.50 20.29
C SER A 533 25.11 10.72 19.47
N ILE A 534 24.80 9.48 19.86
CA ILE A 534 23.77 8.66 19.18
C ILE A 534 22.36 9.15 19.49
N ILE A 535 22.08 9.61 20.69
CA ILE A 535 20.72 10.02 21.11
C ILE A 535 20.42 11.50 20.78
N ILE A 536 21.43 12.34 20.54
CA ILE A 536 21.23 13.78 20.35
C ILE A 536 20.31 14.10 19.17
N GLY A 537 20.37 13.32 18.09
CA GLY A 537 19.52 13.48 16.91
C GLY A 537 18.04 13.32 17.25
N GLY A 538 17.68 12.21 17.92
CA GLY A 538 16.31 11.98 18.35
C GLY A 538 15.83 12.96 19.43
N ALA A 539 16.74 13.46 20.28
CA ALA A 539 16.39 14.51 21.23
C ALA A 539 16.09 15.85 20.54
N ILE A 540 16.79 16.18 19.45
CA ILE A 540 16.51 17.37 18.63
C ILE A 540 15.14 17.21 17.93
N ASP A 541 14.80 16.02 17.50
CA ASP A 541 13.52 15.74 16.80
C ASP A 541 12.28 15.80 17.70
N LEU A 542 12.44 16.02 19.03
CA LEU A 542 11.32 16.37 19.91
C LEU A 542 10.86 17.84 19.75
N PHE A 543 11.73 18.75 19.28
CA PHE A 543 11.39 20.17 19.14
C PHE A 543 10.38 20.45 18.03
N PRO A 544 10.39 19.81 16.87
CA PRO A 544 9.30 19.91 15.89
C PRO A 544 7.92 19.59 16.49
N ILE A 545 7.86 18.56 17.37
CA ILE A 545 6.61 18.19 18.04
C ILE A 545 6.15 19.30 19.00
N TYR A 546 7.06 19.95 19.69
CA TYR A 546 6.77 21.11 20.54
C TYR A 546 6.32 22.32 19.72
N ASN A 547 7.00 22.62 18.62
CA ASN A 547 6.80 23.80 17.76
C ASN A 547 5.74 23.62 16.65
N ARG A 548 4.98 22.51 16.66
CA ARG A 548 3.99 22.16 15.65
C ARG A 548 2.92 23.22 15.46
N HIS A 549 2.38 23.26 14.29
CA HIS A 549 1.11 23.93 13.99
C HIS A 549 -0.05 22.92 14.10
N LEU A 550 -1.18 23.34 14.69
CA LEU A 550 -2.40 22.54 14.81
C LEU A 550 -3.49 23.11 13.96
N ALA A 551 -4.01 22.32 13.03
CA ALA A 551 -5.22 22.63 12.30
C ALA A 551 -6.45 22.08 13.03
N GLU A 552 -7.55 22.84 13.00
CA GLU A 552 -8.82 22.50 13.62
C GLU A 552 -9.81 21.95 12.59
N PHE A 553 -10.42 20.82 12.91
CA PHE A 553 -11.42 20.19 12.04
C PHE A 553 -12.76 20.02 12.76
N ALA A 554 -13.84 20.15 11.98
CA ALA A 554 -15.18 19.81 12.41
C ALA A 554 -15.27 18.36 12.91
N TYR A 555 -15.99 18.14 14.00
CA TYR A 555 -16.18 16.81 14.58
C TYR A 555 -17.60 16.67 15.15
N GLU A 556 -17.83 15.79 16.10
CA GLU A 556 -19.16 15.35 16.58
C GLU A 556 -20.21 16.45 16.80
N ASN A 557 -19.80 17.64 17.23
CA ASN A 557 -20.72 18.75 17.50
C ASN A 557 -20.98 19.63 16.27
N ASP A 558 -20.35 19.35 15.15
CA ASP A 558 -20.56 20.10 13.92
C ASP A 558 -21.95 19.80 13.33
N PRO A 559 -22.73 20.85 12.96
CA PRO A 559 -24.07 20.68 12.39
C PRO A 559 -24.12 19.81 11.13
N LEU A 560 -23.12 19.95 10.24
CA LEU A 560 -23.09 19.15 9.01
C LEU A 560 -22.79 17.68 9.31
N VAL A 561 -21.84 17.42 10.22
CA VAL A 561 -21.51 16.04 10.64
C VAL A 561 -22.75 15.38 11.25
N LYS A 562 -23.47 16.07 12.13
CA LYS A 562 -24.72 15.58 12.73
C LYS A 562 -25.77 15.30 11.67
N TRP A 563 -26.00 16.25 10.78
CA TRP A 563 -26.96 16.10 9.69
C TRP A 563 -26.63 14.91 8.79
N VAL A 564 -25.36 14.76 8.38
CA VAL A 564 -24.95 13.61 7.56
C VAL A 564 -25.17 12.31 8.31
N MET A 565 -24.90 12.26 9.62
CA MET A 565 -25.11 11.05 10.43
C MET A 565 -26.58 10.65 10.53
N SER A 566 -27.51 11.62 10.71
CA SER A 566 -28.96 11.35 10.92
C SER A 566 -29.71 11.18 9.60
N GLU A 567 -29.42 11.99 8.60
CA GLU A 567 -30.25 12.12 7.39
C GLU A 567 -29.71 11.30 6.19
N THR A 568 -28.55 10.67 6.29
CA THR A 568 -27.96 9.94 5.16
C THR A 568 -27.73 8.46 5.44
N LYS A 569 -27.88 7.62 4.40
CA LYS A 569 -27.67 6.17 4.50
C LYS A 569 -26.17 5.83 4.56
N ALA A 570 -25.74 5.03 5.54
CA ALA A 570 -24.33 4.68 5.75
C ALA A 570 -23.76 3.71 4.67
N ASP A 571 -24.62 2.95 3.99
CA ASP A 571 -24.23 2.04 2.90
C ASP A 571 -24.00 2.74 1.55
N LYS A 572 -24.46 4.00 1.41
CA LYS A 572 -24.31 4.81 0.20
C LYS A 572 -23.02 5.62 0.22
N ALA A 573 -22.40 5.76 -0.95
CA ALA A 573 -21.23 6.61 -1.13
C ALA A 573 -21.64 8.07 -1.43
N PHE A 574 -20.75 8.97 -1.08
CA PHE A 574 -20.82 10.38 -1.50
C PHE A 574 -19.89 10.62 -2.69
N LEU A 575 -20.36 11.41 -3.64
CA LEU A 575 -19.55 12.03 -4.67
C LEU A 575 -19.22 13.47 -4.23
N THR A 576 -17.93 13.77 -4.06
CA THR A 576 -17.45 15.09 -3.58
C THR A 576 -16.22 15.51 -4.38
N ASP A 577 -15.70 16.73 -4.17
CA ASP A 577 -14.32 17.05 -4.53
C ASP A 577 -13.33 16.16 -3.77
N LYS A 578 -12.10 16.02 -4.28
CA LYS A 578 -11.06 15.12 -3.77
C LYS A 578 -10.37 15.69 -2.51
N LEU A 579 -11.14 16.09 -1.52
CA LEU A 579 -10.62 16.63 -0.26
C LEU A 579 -10.12 15.52 0.66
N MET A 580 -8.99 15.77 1.34
CA MET A 580 -8.40 14.85 2.31
C MET A 580 -9.19 14.83 3.62
N TYR A 581 -9.64 15.99 4.07
CA TYR A 581 -10.39 16.18 5.30
C TYR A 581 -11.74 16.78 4.98
N HIS A 582 -12.80 15.99 5.11
CA HIS A 582 -14.16 16.43 4.79
C HIS A 582 -15.11 16.02 5.92
N PRO A 583 -16.06 16.89 6.34
CA PRO A 583 -17.03 16.56 7.38
C PRO A 583 -17.82 15.27 7.12
N ILE A 584 -18.09 14.95 5.87
CA ILE A 584 -18.73 13.69 5.44
C ILE A 584 -17.94 12.45 5.91
N LEU A 585 -16.60 12.49 5.87
CA LEU A 585 -15.74 11.41 6.36
C LEU A 585 -15.82 11.28 7.89
N TYR A 586 -15.91 12.42 8.59
CA TYR A 586 -16.12 12.45 10.06
C TYR A 586 -17.50 11.96 10.48
N ALA A 587 -18.49 12.05 9.60
CA ALA A 587 -19.79 11.40 9.76
C ALA A 587 -19.75 9.88 9.45
N GLY A 588 -18.58 9.32 9.18
CA GLY A 588 -18.39 7.89 8.88
C GLY A 588 -18.84 7.47 7.48
N ARG A 589 -19.13 8.41 6.60
CA ARG A 589 -19.54 8.10 5.22
C ARG A 589 -18.33 7.88 4.32
N LYS A 590 -18.53 7.11 3.25
CA LYS A 590 -17.50 6.77 2.27
C LYS A 590 -17.61 7.69 1.07
N LEU A 591 -16.48 8.06 0.49
CA LEU A 591 -16.41 8.81 -0.75
C LEU A 591 -16.27 7.86 -1.95
N PHE A 592 -16.91 8.19 -3.06
CA PHE A 592 -16.74 7.46 -4.31
C PHE A 592 -15.29 7.58 -4.80
N CYS A 593 -14.75 8.79 -4.81
CA CYS A 593 -13.38 9.10 -5.16
C CYS A 593 -12.90 10.25 -4.28
N GLY A 594 -12.20 9.94 -3.19
CA GLY A 594 -11.60 10.94 -2.30
C GLY A 594 -10.19 11.31 -2.74
N TYR A 595 -9.34 11.72 -1.80
CA TYR A 595 -7.96 12.08 -2.09
C TYR A 595 -7.18 10.87 -2.64
N THR A 596 -6.79 10.97 -3.91
CA THR A 596 -6.38 9.80 -4.71
C THR A 596 -5.01 9.23 -4.37
N LEU A 597 -4.11 10.03 -3.77
CA LEU A 597 -2.76 9.59 -3.39
C LEU A 597 -2.80 8.32 -2.51
N PHE A 598 -3.71 8.28 -1.53
CA PHE A 598 -3.81 7.12 -0.63
C PHE A 598 -4.37 5.88 -1.32
N ALA A 599 -5.33 6.05 -2.23
CA ALA A 599 -5.88 4.95 -3.02
C ALA A 599 -4.80 4.42 -3.98
N TRP A 600 -4.03 5.30 -4.61
CA TRP A 600 -2.90 4.93 -5.45
C TRP A 600 -1.81 4.19 -4.65
N GLY A 601 -1.39 4.72 -3.50
CA GLY A 601 -0.39 4.08 -2.62
C GLY A 601 -0.83 2.69 -2.13
N ALA A 602 -2.15 2.46 -1.97
CA ALA A 602 -2.72 1.15 -1.66
C ALA A 602 -2.89 0.23 -2.89
N GLY A 603 -2.55 0.72 -4.11
CA GLY A 603 -2.60 -0.06 -5.35
C GLY A 603 -4.00 -0.23 -5.94
N TYR A 604 -4.93 0.69 -5.70
CA TYR A 604 -6.21 0.74 -6.39
C TYR A 604 -6.05 1.32 -7.80
N ASP A 605 -6.91 0.90 -8.72
CA ASP A 605 -7.05 1.53 -10.04
C ASP A 605 -7.80 2.86 -9.91
N ILE A 606 -7.03 3.91 -9.60
CA ILE A 606 -7.57 5.26 -9.42
C ILE A 606 -8.06 5.88 -10.73
N VAL A 607 -7.52 5.49 -11.82
CA VAL A 607 -7.67 6.05 -13.14
C VAL A 607 -9.08 5.95 -13.64
N LYS A 608 -9.56 4.72 -13.74
CA LYS A 608 -10.94 4.46 -14.14
C LYS A 608 -11.93 5.21 -13.23
N ARG A 609 -11.60 5.26 -11.93
CA ARG A 609 -12.43 5.94 -10.94
C ARG A 609 -12.43 7.47 -11.13
N GLU A 610 -11.29 8.07 -11.40
CA GLU A 610 -11.16 9.50 -11.65
C GLU A 610 -11.91 9.95 -12.89
N LEU A 611 -11.97 9.12 -13.91
CA LEU A 611 -12.71 9.42 -15.12
C LEU A 611 -14.22 9.37 -14.90
N ILE A 612 -14.71 8.34 -14.20
CA ILE A 612 -16.12 8.29 -13.81
C ILE A 612 -16.45 9.50 -12.91
N HIS A 613 -15.56 9.84 -11.97
CA HIS A 613 -15.72 11.02 -11.12
C HIS A 613 -15.84 12.30 -11.92
N ARG A 614 -14.96 12.50 -12.90
CA ARG A 614 -15.01 13.64 -13.81
C ARG A 614 -16.26 13.63 -14.66
N GLU A 615 -16.63 12.49 -15.25
CA GLU A 615 -17.83 12.35 -16.07
C GLU A 615 -19.10 12.70 -15.27
N LEU A 616 -19.19 12.25 -14.03
CA LEU A 616 -20.32 12.57 -13.14
C LEU A 616 -20.46 14.07 -12.90
N PHE A 617 -19.35 14.83 -12.83
CA PHE A 617 -19.39 16.28 -12.62
C PHE A 617 -19.43 17.11 -13.92
N GLU A 618 -19.13 16.57 -15.09
CA GLU A 618 -19.10 17.32 -16.35
C GLU A 618 -20.22 16.95 -17.32
N SER A 619 -20.80 15.74 -17.21
CA SER A 619 -21.83 15.28 -18.12
C SER A 619 -23.12 16.10 -17.99
N ARG A 620 -23.67 16.54 -19.13
CA ARG A 620 -24.95 17.23 -19.20
C ARG A 620 -26.12 16.31 -19.49
N ASP A 621 -25.86 15.01 -19.73
CA ASP A 621 -26.90 14.01 -19.92
C ASP A 621 -27.36 13.47 -18.55
N PRO A 622 -28.57 13.81 -18.09
CA PRO A 622 -29.05 13.44 -16.76
C PRO A 622 -29.31 11.91 -16.65
N ARG A 623 -29.64 11.22 -17.74
CA ARG A 623 -29.83 9.75 -17.73
C ARG A 623 -28.51 9.03 -17.53
N LYS A 624 -27.47 9.46 -18.26
CA LYS A 624 -26.11 8.93 -18.10
C LYS A 624 -25.60 9.18 -16.68
N VAL A 625 -25.79 10.39 -16.15
CA VAL A 625 -25.42 10.75 -14.77
C VAL A 625 -26.13 9.84 -13.78
N TYR A 626 -27.45 9.67 -13.88
CA TYR A 626 -28.22 8.80 -12.99
C TYR A 626 -27.76 7.34 -13.05
N ARG A 627 -27.57 6.79 -14.25
CA ARG A 627 -27.07 5.43 -14.46
C ARG A 627 -25.72 5.24 -13.77
N LEU A 628 -24.74 6.10 -14.04
CA LEU A 628 -23.41 6.01 -13.44
C LEU A 628 -23.44 6.15 -11.91
N LEU A 629 -24.30 7.00 -11.36
CA LEU A 629 -24.51 7.13 -9.91
C LEU A 629 -25.01 5.82 -9.30
N LYS A 630 -25.99 5.17 -9.95
CA LYS A 630 -26.58 3.91 -9.48
C LYS A 630 -25.61 2.73 -9.59
N GLU A 631 -24.92 2.60 -10.73
CA GLU A 631 -23.93 1.55 -10.96
C GLU A 631 -22.79 1.59 -9.93
N ASN A 632 -22.45 2.79 -9.44
CA ASN A 632 -21.38 2.99 -8.47
C ASN A 632 -21.87 3.14 -7.01
N ASN A 633 -23.16 2.83 -6.74
CA ASN A 633 -23.80 2.94 -5.42
C ASN A 633 -23.62 4.31 -4.75
N ILE A 634 -23.62 5.40 -5.54
CA ILE A 634 -23.54 6.76 -5.04
C ILE A 634 -24.95 7.19 -4.66
N GLY A 635 -25.13 7.57 -3.40
CA GLY A 635 -26.44 8.04 -2.88
C GLY A 635 -26.54 9.54 -2.73
N TYR A 636 -25.40 10.23 -2.68
CA TYR A 636 -25.38 11.68 -2.45
C TYR A 636 -24.27 12.33 -3.28
N VAL A 637 -24.57 13.54 -3.78
CA VAL A 637 -23.62 14.35 -4.55
C VAL A 637 -23.48 15.71 -3.91
N ALA A 638 -22.25 16.10 -3.61
CA ALA A 638 -21.94 17.33 -2.90
C ALA A 638 -21.18 18.30 -3.80
N PHE A 639 -21.65 19.53 -3.90
CA PHE A 639 -21.00 20.64 -4.58
C PHE A 639 -20.64 21.72 -3.57
N ASP A 640 -19.38 22.11 -3.55
CA ASP A 640 -18.89 23.28 -2.82
C ASP A 640 -18.17 24.26 -3.77
N ASN A 641 -17.71 25.41 -3.27
CA ASN A 641 -17.01 26.37 -4.11
C ASN A 641 -15.65 25.84 -4.61
N SER A 642 -15.00 24.91 -3.88
CA SER A 642 -13.77 24.29 -4.35
C SER A 642 -14.02 23.49 -5.64
N LEU A 643 -15.11 22.72 -5.66
CA LEU A 643 -15.52 21.96 -6.84
C LEU A 643 -15.98 22.87 -7.99
N ARG A 644 -16.79 23.92 -7.67
CA ARG A 644 -17.28 24.86 -8.68
C ARG A 644 -16.17 25.62 -9.41
N HIS A 645 -15.00 25.82 -8.74
CA HIS A 645 -13.83 26.51 -9.30
C HIS A 645 -12.65 25.58 -9.55
N ASN A 646 -12.89 24.26 -9.59
CA ASN A 646 -11.85 23.25 -9.73
C ASN A 646 -11.18 23.34 -11.11
N GLN A 647 -9.85 23.34 -11.13
CA GLN A 647 -9.06 23.42 -12.37
C GLN A 647 -9.12 22.14 -13.21
N PHE A 648 -9.39 20.99 -12.59
CA PHE A 648 -9.45 19.68 -13.24
C PHE A 648 -10.84 19.31 -13.76
N ILE A 649 -11.90 19.96 -13.23
CA ILE A 649 -13.30 19.79 -13.64
C ILE A 649 -13.73 21.08 -14.34
N LYS A 650 -13.66 21.07 -15.66
CA LYS A 650 -13.72 22.31 -16.46
C LYS A 650 -15.10 22.96 -16.61
N ARG A 651 -16.16 22.40 -16.21
CA ARG A 651 -17.52 23.00 -16.21
C ARG A 651 -18.44 22.11 -15.37
N PRO A 652 -18.42 22.22 -14.06
CA PRO A 652 -19.29 21.41 -13.21
C PRO A 652 -20.75 21.53 -13.62
N ASN A 653 -21.45 20.41 -13.70
CA ASN A 653 -22.82 20.30 -14.19
C ASN A 653 -23.87 20.42 -13.08
N GLU A 654 -23.64 21.23 -12.06
CA GLU A 654 -24.54 21.36 -10.90
C GLU A 654 -26.01 21.65 -11.33
N GLN A 655 -26.18 22.29 -12.45
CA GLN A 655 -27.53 22.57 -13.01
C GLN A 655 -28.31 21.25 -13.29
N VAL A 656 -27.65 20.21 -13.76
CA VAL A 656 -28.26 18.86 -13.97
C VAL A 656 -28.76 18.33 -12.64
N TYR A 657 -27.96 18.44 -11.59
CA TYR A 657 -28.35 17.96 -10.27
C TYR A 657 -29.51 18.81 -9.70
N ALA A 658 -29.44 20.12 -9.79
CA ALA A 658 -30.50 21.03 -9.32
C ALA A 658 -31.83 20.80 -10.03
N GLU A 659 -31.79 20.38 -11.30
CA GLU A 659 -32.98 20.17 -12.10
C GLU A 659 -33.66 18.81 -11.91
N TYR A 660 -32.85 17.73 -11.70
CA TYR A 660 -33.33 16.34 -11.72
C TYR A 660 -33.24 15.62 -10.39
N PHE A 661 -32.50 16.15 -9.41
CA PHE A 661 -32.26 15.46 -8.12
C PHE A 661 -32.72 16.30 -6.93
N PRO A 662 -33.32 15.72 -5.90
CA PRO A 662 -33.71 16.46 -4.69
C PRO A 662 -32.50 17.11 -4.00
N LYS A 663 -32.59 18.41 -3.75
CA LYS A 663 -31.64 19.11 -2.89
C LYS A 663 -31.99 18.83 -1.43
N VAL A 664 -31.09 18.17 -0.67
CA VAL A 664 -31.34 17.73 0.70
C VAL A 664 -30.58 18.56 1.75
N PHE A 665 -29.51 19.26 1.32
CA PHE A 665 -28.77 20.17 2.19
C PHE A 665 -28.29 21.39 1.41
N GLU A 666 -28.32 22.59 2.08
CA GLU A 666 -27.77 23.82 1.53
C GLU A 666 -27.14 24.67 2.64
N ASP A 667 -25.87 25.02 2.46
CA ASP A 667 -25.11 25.89 3.36
C ASP A 667 -25.42 27.38 3.05
N LYS A 668 -26.51 27.87 3.60
CA LYS A 668 -26.93 29.28 3.41
C LYS A 668 -26.03 30.30 4.13
N GLN A 669 -25.25 29.86 5.09
CA GLN A 669 -24.37 30.72 5.90
C GLN A 669 -22.93 30.79 5.39
N GLY A 670 -22.58 30.02 4.35
CA GLY A 670 -21.20 29.91 3.82
C GLY A 670 -20.18 29.22 4.75
N ARG A 671 -20.65 28.55 5.81
CA ARG A 671 -19.81 27.91 6.80
C ARG A 671 -19.03 26.73 6.23
N TYR A 672 -19.59 26.07 5.23
CA TYR A 672 -19.02 24.88 4.57
C TYR A 672 -18.70 25.16 3.10
N ASN A 673 -18.14 26.33 2.83
CA ASN A 673 -17.74 26.73 1.48
C ASN A 673 -18.92 26.70 0.47
N SER A 674 -20.11 27.15 0.90
CA SER A 674 -21.35 27.13 0.11
C SER A 674 -21.75 25.73 -0.37
N LEU A 675 -21.63 24.75 0.49
CA LEU A 675 -21.94 23.34 0.21
C LEU A 675 -23.41 23.11 -0.10
N THR A 676 -23.68 22.43 -1.20
CA THR A 676 -25.01 21.92 -1.56
C THR A 676 -24.93 20.39 -1.74
N ILE A 677 -25.91 19.65 -1.19
CA ILE A 677 -25.96 18.18 -1.32
C ILE A 677 -27.27 17.79 -1.99
N TYR A 678 -27.17 16.95 -3.02
CA TYR A 678 -28.27 16.34 -3.76
C TYR A 678 -28.36 14.85 -3.42
N GLU A 679 -29.57 14.33 -3.21
CA GLU A 679 -29.81 12.89 -3.02
C GLU A 679 -30.04 12.21 -4.36
N VAL A 680 -29.53 10.99 -4.50
CA VAL A 680 -29.76 10.12 -5.65
C VAL A 680 -30.88 9.13 -5.32
N PRO A 681 -32.10 9.31 -5.83
CA PRO A 681 -33.23 8.47 -5.51
C PRO A 681 -33.01 7.01 -5.96
N ASP A 682 -33.65 6.06 -5.25
CA ASP A 682 -33.56 4.65 -5.63
C ASP A 682 -34.30 4.35 -6.95
N ARG A 683 -35.37 5.10 -7.25
CA ARG A 683 -36.07 5.08 -8.56
C ARG A 683 -35.76 6.36 -9.33
N ALA A 684 -35.66 6.22 -10.66
CA ALA A 684 -35.41 7.39 -11.51
C ALA A 684 -36.49 8.46 -11.30
N PRO A 685 -36.14 9.73 -11.12
CA PRO A 685 -37.08 10.82 -11.03
C PRO A 685 -38.01 10.83 -12.25
N GLN A 686 -39.32 11.14 -12.06
CA GLN A 686 -40.31 11.13 -13.12
C GLN A 686 -39.93 12.07 -14.29
N LYS A 687 -39.33 13.23 -13.97
CA LYS A 687 -38.79 14.17 -14.96
C LYS A 687 -37.70 13.57 -15.83
N LEU A 688 -36.90 12.65 -15.27
CA LEU A 688 -35.86 11.95 -15.99
C LEU A 688 -36.42 10.82 -16.87
N SER A 689 -37.44 10.12 -16.39
CA SER A 689 -38.12 9.05 -17.13
C SER A 689 -38.95 9.59 -18.31
N SER A 690 -39.43 10.83 -18.25
CA SER A 690 -40.24 11.46 -19.31
C SER A 690 -39.41 12.13 -20.41
N LEU A 691 -38.07 12.14 -20.31
CA LEU A 691 -37.24 12.65 -21.41
C LEU A 691 -37.42 11.77 -22.66
N PRO A 692 -37.46 12.33 -23.88
CA PRO A 692 -37.54 11.53 -25.11
C PRO A 692 -36.32 10.60 -25.20
N GLU A 693 -36.46 9.39 -25.65
CA GLU A 693 -35.36 8.48 -25.92
C GLU A 693 -34.49 9.11 -27.00
N GLY A 694 -33.26 9.48 -26.63
CA GLY A 694 -32.26 9.93 -27.61
C GLY A 694 -31.98 8.80 -28.59
N THR A 695 -31.78 9.13 -29.89
CA THR A 695 -31.33 8.18 -30.92
C THR A 695 -30.05 7.50 -30.41
N ALA A 696 -30.13 6.17 -30.24
CA ALA A 696 -29.02 5.34 -29.79
C ALA A 696 -27.81 5.54 -30.72
N ASN A 697 -26.63 5.85 -30.13
CA ASN A 697 -25.40 5.87 -30.92
C ASN A 697 -25.01 4.47 -31.34
N MET A 698 -24.50 4.34 -32.57
CA MET A 698 -24.37 3.08 -33.33
C MET A 698 -23.50 1.99 -32.66
N PHE A 699 -22.76 2.27 -31.62
CA PHE A 699 -21.86 1.31 -30.94
C PHE A 699 -21.99 1.40 -29.39
N GLU A 700 -23.18 1.53 -28.87
CA GLU A 700 -23.41 1.51 -27.42
C GLU A 700 -23.39 0.07 -26.88
N GLY A 701 -22.18 -0.55 -26.83
CA GLY A 701 -22.02 -1.84 -26.20
C GLY A 701 -22.15 -1.83 -24.68
N GLY A 702 -21.58 -0.83 -24.03
CA GLY A 702 -21.41 -0.80 -22.59
C GLY A 702 -20.49 -1.90 -22.08
N LYS A 703 -20.25 -1.91 -20.76
CA LYS A 703 -19.42 -2.93 -20.13
C LYS A 703 -20.12 -4.27 -20.05
N GLY A 704 -19.50 -5.34 -20.57
CA GLY A 704 -20.02 -6.70 -20.46
C GLY A 704 -19.27 -7.71 -21.32
N THR A 705 -19.77 -8.95 -21.34
CA THR A 705 -19.20 -10.09 -22.08
C THR A 705 -20.08 -10.57 -23.25
N GLY A 706 -21.26 -9.98 -23.42
CA GLY A 706 -22.16 -10.30 -24.56
C GLY A 706 -21.63 -9.77 -25.87
N GLY A 707 -22.18 -10.25 -27.01
CA GLY A 707 -21.85 -9.74 -28.34
C GLY A 707 -22.18 -8.24 -28.44
N GLY A 708 -21.22 -7.43 -28.86
CA GLY A 708 -21.33 -5.99 -28.91
C GLY A 708 -21.08 -5.26 -27.60
N GLN A 709 -20.82 -5.95 -26.49
CA GLN A 709 -20.38 -5.39 -25.22
C GLN A 709 -18.85 -5.49 -25.09
N PHE A 710 -18.24 -4.56 -24.40
CA PHE A 710 -16.78 -4.51 -24.25
C PHE A 710 -16.34 -4.54 -22.78
N ASP A 711 -15.12 -5.00 -22.51
CA ASP A 711 -14.38 -4.74 -21.28
C ASP A 711 -12.94 -4.32 -21.63
N ASP A 712 -12.64 -3.03 -21.48
CA ASP A 712 -11.35 -2.41 -21.80
C ASP A 712 -10.98 -2.50 -23.30
N PRO A 713 -11.84 -2.03 -24.23
CA PRO A 713 -11.53 -2.04 -25.66
C PRO A 713 -10.36 -1.09 -25.96
N LEU A 714 -9.42 -1.49 -26.84
CA LEU A 714 -8.20 -0.73 -27.12
C LEU A 714 -8.00 -0.46 -28.60
N GLY A 715 -7.54 -1.44 -29.38
CA GLY A 715 -7.28 -1.31 -30.81
C GLY A 715 -8.53 -1.39 -31.67
N ILE A 716 -8.50 -0.77 -32.84
CA ILE A 716 -9.60 -0.75 -33.79
C ILE A 716 -9.07 -0.72 -35.24
N ALA A 717 -9.73 -1.44 -36.11
CA ALA A 717 -9.45 -1.40 -37.55
C ALA A 717 -10.75 -1.40 -38.35
N VAL A 718 -10.70 -0.94 -39.60
CA VAL A 718 -11.82 -0.94 -40.54
C VAL A 718 -11.44 -1.74 -41.77
N ASP A 719 -12.26 -2.75 -42.14
CA ASP A 719 -12.04 -3.54 -43.35
C ASP A 719 -12.52 -2.81 -44.64
N ARG A 720 -12.21 -3.35 -45.80
CA ARG A 720 -12.63 -2.78 -47.11
C ARG A 720 -14.15 -2.67 -47.29
N SER A 721 -14.92 -3.49 -46.58
CA SER A 721 -16.39 -3.45 -46.58
C SER A 721 -16.94 -2.41 -45.62
N GLY A 722 -16.06 -1.71 -44.91
CA GLY A 722 -16.39 -0.73 -43.86
C GLY A 722 -16.80 -1.37 -42.52
N ASN A 723 -16.62 -2.69 -42.33
CA ASN A 723 -16.86 -3.31 -41.05
C ASN A 723 -15.76 -2.87 -40.04
N VAL A 724 -16.15 -2.67 -38.80
CA VAL A 724 -15.31 -2.20 -37.74
C VAL A 724 -14.91 -3.37 -36.83
N LEU A 725 -13.62 -3.60 -36.67
CA LEU A 725 -13.07 -4.62 -35.77
C LEU A 725 -12.48 -3.93 -34.53
N VAL A 726 -12.81 -4.41 -33.35
CA VAL A 726 -12.39 -3.81 -32.08
C VAL A 726 -11.74 -4.88 -31.19
N ALA A 727 -10.53 -4.61 -30.71
CA ALA A 727 -9.87 -5.46 -29.72
C ALA A 727 -10.51 -5.23 -28.35
N ASP A 728 -11.27 -6.21 -27.88
CA ASP A 728 -11.94 -6.25 -26.57
C ASP A 728 -11.01 -6.94 -25.57
N SER A 729 -10.03 -6.20 -25.08
CA SER A 729 -8.79 -6.70 -24.50
C SER A 729 -9.03 -7.60 -23.29
N ARG A 730 -9.84 -7.19 -22.32
CA ARG A 730 -10.10 -8.02 -21.12
C ARG A 730 -11.03 -9.21 -21.37
N ASN A 731 -11.88 -9.11 -22.39
CA ASN A 731 -12.70 -10.25 -22.81
C ASN A 731 -11.93 -11.21 -23.72
N ALA A 732 -10.67 -10.87 -24.07
CA ALA A 732 -9.76 -11.71 -24.84
C ALA A 732 -10.34 -12.12 -26.23
N ARG A 733 -10.89 -11.14 -26.98
CA ARG A 733 -11.53 -11.37 -28.29
C ARG A 733 -11.45 -10.13 -29.17
N ILE A 734 -11.76 -10.31 -30.48
CA ILE A 734 -11.97 -9.22 -31.44
C ILE A 734 -13.44 -9.18 -31.80
N GLU A 735 -14.10 -8.06 -31.56
CA GLU A 735 -15.51 -7.86 -31.92
C GLU A 735 -15.62 -7.25 -33.35
N LYS A 736 -16.45 -7.81 -34.21
CA LYS A 736 -16.70 -7.31 -35.57
C LYS A 736 -18.10 -6.73 -35.69
N PHE A 737 -18.20 -5.53 -36.27
CA PHE A 737 -19.45 -4.78 -36.43
C PHE A 737 -19.61 -4.37 -37.89
N ALA A 738 -20.85 -4.31 -38.39
CA ALA A 738 -21.18 -3.71 -39.68
C ALA A 738 -20.96 -2.18 -39.67
N PRO A 739 -20.87 -1.53 -40.81
CA PRO A 739 -20.79 -0.06 -40.90
C PRO A 739 -21.96 0.68 -40.23
N SER A 740 -23.09 0.00 -40.08
CA SER A 740 -24.26 0.48 -39.33
C SER A 740 -24.09 0.46 -37.79
N GLY A 741 -23.04 -0.19 -37.29
CA GLY A 741 -22.80 -0.46 -35.86
C GLY A 741 -23.45 -1.75 -35.33
N ALA A 742 -24.15 -2.51 -36.20
CA ALA A 742 -24.72 -3.79 -35.81
C ALA A 742 -23.61 -4.82 -35.56
N PHE A 743 -23.65 -5.53 -34.42
CA PHE A 743 -22.74 -6.62 -34.09
C PHE A 743 -22.87 -7.75 -35.15
N ILE A 744 -21.75 -8.23 -35.64
CA ILE A 744 -21.68 -9.35 -36.60
C ILE A 744 -21.22 -10.62 -35.90
N THR A 745 -20.04 -10.62 -35.31
CA THR A 745 -19.43 -11.79 -34.68
C THR A 745 -18.29 -11.41 -33.75
N SER A 746 -17.89 -12.34 -32.87
CA SER A 746 -16.68 -12.29 -32.09
C SER A 746 -15.66 -13.28 -32.63
N LEU A 747 -14.39 -12.87 -32.76
CA LEU A 747 -13.28 -13.69 -33.17
C LEU A 747 -12.36 -13.95 -31.97
N GLY A 748 -11.94 -15.19 -31.78
CA GLY A 748 -11.06 -15.60 -30.69
C GLY A 748 -11.76 -15.84 -29.36
N ILE A 749 -11.07 -16.55 -28.50
CA ILE A 749 -11.48 -16.89 -27.14
C ILE A 749 -10.26 -16.78 -26.21
N LYS A 750 -10.49 -16.72 -24.90
CA LYS A 750 -9.41 -16.62 -23.91
C LYS A 750 -8.54 -17.88 -23.88
N GLY A 751 -7.22 -17.71 -24.00
CA GLY A 751 -6.23 -18.79 -23.90
C GLY A 751 -4.91 -18.49 -24.59
N THR A 752 -4.05 -19.52 -24.72
CA THR A 752 -2.69 -19.43 -25.27
C THR A 752 -2.52 -20.16 -26.60
N GLY A 753 -3.53 -20.91 -27.04
CA GLY A 753 -3.52 -21.68 -28.30
C GLY A 753 -3.74 -20.78 -29.53
N TYR A 754 -3.81 -21.41 -30.70
CA TYR A 754 -4.14 -20.75 -31.97
C TYR A 754 -5.56 -20.19 -31.94
N GLY A 755 -5.75 -18.92 -32.29
CA GLY A 755 -7.06 -18.24 -32.24
C GLY A 755 -7.54 -17.94 -30.81
N GLN A 756 -6.64 -18.04 -29.84
CA GLN A 756 -6.93 -17.70 -28.44
C GLN A 756 -6.08 -16.50 -28.02
N PHE A 757 -6.63 -15.59 -27.25
CA PHE A 757 -5.97 -14.38 -26.79
C PHE A 757 -5.92 -14.30 -25.27
N ILE A 758 -4.98 -13.50 -24.72
CA ILE A 758 -4.99 -13.10 -23.31
C ILE A 758 -5.30 -11.61 -23.19
N GLU A 759 -4.56 -10.77 -23.90
CA GLU A 759 -4.75 -9.31 -23.94
C GLU A 759 -4.54 -8.80 -25.37
N PRO A 760 -5.49 -9.00 -26.30
CA PRO A 760 -5.40 -8.43 -27.63
C PRO A 760 -5.48 -6.90 -27.55
N ASN A 761 -4.43 -6.20 -27.95
CA ASN A 761 -4.34 -4.74 -27.85
C ASN A 761 -4.48 -4.06 -29.22
N GLY A 762 -3.52 -4.24 -30.12
CA GLY A 762 -3.55 -3.67 -31.46
C GLY A 762 -4.23 -4.59 -32.45
N VAL A 763 -4.96 -4.03 -33.39
CA VAL A 763 -5.53 -4.74 -34.57
C VAL A 763 -5.32 -3.96 -35.83
N ALA A 764 -4.85 -4.61 -36.90
CA ALA A 764 -4.68 -4.04 -38.23
C ALA A 764 -5.16 -4.99 -39.32
N ILE A 765 -5.45 -4.47 -40.52
CA ILE A 765 -5.96 -5.25 -41.63
C ILE A 765 -5.10 -4.91 -42.87
N ASP A 766 -4.62 -5.95 -43.58
CA ASP A 766 -3.83 -5.78 -44.79
C ASP A 766 -4.69 -5.57 -46.03
N GLY A 767 -4.00 -5.37 -47.17
CA GLY A 767 -4.65 -5.22 -48.46
C GLY A 767 -5.51 -6.41 -48.93
N ASP A 768 -5.27 -7.62 -48.44
CA ASP A 768 -6.00 -8.84 -48.76
C ASP A 768 -7.12 -9.12 -47.74
N GLY A 769 -7.26 -8.30 -46.70
CA GLY A 769 -8.27 -8.43 -45.69
C GLY A 769 -7.87 -9.32 -44.52
N ASN A 770 -6.60 -9.79 -44.47
CA ASN A 770 -6.12 -10.53 -43.30
C ASN A 770 -6.03 -9.62 -42.09
N ILE A 771 -6.40 -10.14 -40.92
CA ILE A 771 -6.45 -9.44 -39.63
C ILE A 771 -5.20 -9.80 -38.85
N TYR A 772 -4.46 -8.81 -38.40
CA TYR A 772 -3.29 -8.96 -37.53
C TYR A 772 -3.62 -8.45 -36.15
N VAL A 773 -3.34 -9.27 -35.14
CA VAL A 773 -3.65 -8.98 -33.72
C VAL A 773 -2.37 -9.00 -32.88
N ALA A 774 -2.07 -7.89 -32.24
CA ALA A 774 -1.02 -7.82 -31.23
C ALA A 774 -1.59 -8.35 -29.91
N ASP A 775 -1.26 -9.60 -29.55
CA ASP A 775 -1.71 -10.28 -28.35
C ASP A 775 -0.66 -10.09 -27.23
N ALA A 776 -0.77 -8.96 -26.55
CA ALA A 776 0.22 -8.52 -25.56
C ALA A 776 0.41 -9.52 -24.42
N GLY A 777 -0.67 -10.13 -23.95
CA GLY A 777 -0.63 -11.10 -22.85
C GLY A 777 0.03 -12.42 -23.21
N ASN A 778 0.02 -12.80 -24.48
CA ASN A 778 0.71 -13.99 -24.99
C ASN A 778 2.06 -13.66 -25.66
N HIS A 779 2.48 -12.41 -25.68
CA HIS A 779 3.76 -11.96 -26.24
C HIS A 779 3.96 -12.36 -27.72
N ARG A 780 2.93 -12.21 -28.56
CA ARG A 780 2.91 -12.66 -29.94
C ARG A 780 2.05 -11.79 -30.83
N VAL A 781 2.19 -11.99 -32.13
CA VAL A 781 1.26 -11.49 -33.17
C VAL A 781 0.53 -12.69 -33.78
N GLU A 782 -0.79 -12.61 -33.92
CA GLU A 782 -1.60 -13.59 -34.65
C GLU A 782 -2.13 -13.00 -35.94
N LYS A 783 -2.04 -13.77 -37.04
CA LYS A 783 -2.63 -13.46 -38.36
C LYS A 783 -3.86 -14.32 -38.56
N LEU A 784 -5.00 -13.68 -38.79
CA LEU A 784 -6.27 -14.35 -39.10
C LEU A 784 -6.68 -14.01 -40.55
N ALA A 785 -7.36 -14.93 -41.21
CA ALA A 785 -8.04 -14.66 -42.47
C ALA A 785 -9.27 -13.75 -42.28
N PRO A 786 -9.87 -13.19 -43.34
CA PRO A 786 -11.03 -12.30 -43.21
C PRO A 786 -12.27 -12.93 -42.56
N ASP A 787 -12.37 -14.26 -42.54
CA ASP A 787 -13.41 -15.03 -41.86
C ASP A 787 -13.10 -15.34 -40.41
N GLY A 788 -11.89 -14.95 -39.92
CA GLY A 788 -11.42 -15.15 -38.57
C GLY A 788 -10.69 -16.47 -38.32
N SER A 789 -10.50 -17.32 -39.36
CA SER A 789 -9.69 -18.52 -39.24
C SER A 789 -8.20 -18.15 -39.11
N VAL A 790 -7.45 -18.92 -38.30
CA VAL A 790 -6.03 -18.63 -38.03
C VAL A 790 -5.17 -18.99 -39.21
N VAL A 791 -4.37 -18.07 -39.70
CA VAL A 791 -3.41 -18.24 -40.79
C VAL A 791 -2.02 -18.52 -40.27
N ALA A 792 -1.55 -17.73 -39.28
CA ALA A 792 -0.22 -17.83 -38.69
C ALA A 792 -0.15 -17.20 -37.31
N GLN A 793 0.89 -17.58 -36.56
CA GLN A 793 1.24 -17.01 -35.27
C GLN A 793 2.74 -16.79 -35.20
N TRP A 794 3.17 -15.63 -34.69
CA TRP A 794 4.58 -15.26 -34.62
C TRP A 794 4.95 -14.80 -33.23
N SER A 795 5.91 -15.48 -32.63
CA SER A 795 6.54 -15.11 -31.35
C SER A 795 7.96 -14.59 -31.53
N ASP A 796 8.55 -14.78 -32.70
CA ASP A 796 9.87 -14.27 -33.08
C ASP A 796 9.75 -12.81 -33.55
N PRO A 797 10.65 -11.91 -33.18
CA PRO A 797 11.97 -12.10 -32.51
C PRO A 797 11.94 -12.02 -30.98
N GLY A 798 11.02 -12.69 -30.33
CA GLY A 798 10.86 -12.62 -28.88
C GLY A 798 10.15 -11.31 -28.47
N PHE A 799 8.85 -11.19 -28.75
CA PHE A 799 8.05 -10.05 -28.32
C PHE A 799 7.87 -10.04 -26.80
N TYR A 800 7.74 -8.81 -26.24
CA TYR A 800 7.38 -8.63 -24.84
C TYR A 800 6.29 -7.55 -24.70
N GLY A 801 5.04 -7.98 -24.70
CA GLY A 801 3.88 -7.10 -24.64
C GLY A 801 3.71 -6.23 -25.91
N PRO A 802 3.57 -6.83 -27.12
CA PRO A 802 3.30 -6.06 -28.33
C PRO A 802 1.97 -5.30 -28.16
N ARG A 803 2.00 -3.99 -28.41
CA ARG A 803 0.90 -3.09 -28.02
C ARG A 803 0.08 -2.60 -29.19
N ASP A 804 0.73 -2.26 -30.28
CA ASP A 804 0.10 -1.73 -31.48
C ASP A 804 0.69 -2.35 -32.74
N ILE A 805 -0.05 -2.28 -33.86
CA ILE A 805 0.34 -2.89 -35.11
C ILE A 805 -0.17 -2.05 -36.28
N ALA A 806 0.65 -1.84 -37.28
CA ALA A 806 0.29 -1.10 -38.49
C ALA A 806 0.81 -1.82 -39.75
N ILE A 807 0.11 -1.64 -40.85
CA ILE A 807 0.47 -2.22 -42.17
C ILE A 807 1.04 -1.12 -43.08
N GLY A 808 2.19 -1.40 -43.66
CA GLY A 808 2.84 -0.52 -44.61
C GLY A 808 2.28 -0.66 -46.04
N PRO A 809 2.66 0.26 -46.97
CA PRO A 809 2.20 0.24 -48.36
C PRO A 809 2.67 -0.99 -49.14
N ASP A 810 3.71 -1.65 -48.67
CA ASP A 810 4.30 -2.89 -49.21
C ASP A 810 3.74 -4.16 -48.50
N ASN A 811 2.65 -4.04 -47.76
CA ASN A 811 2.10 -5.04 -46.86
C ASN A 811 3.05 -5.49 -45.73
N SER A 812 4.17 -4.81 -45.49
CA SER A 812 5.00 -5.05 -44.31
C SER A 812 4.21 -4.79 -43.03
N VAL A 813 4.44 -5.63 -42.04
CA VAL A 813 3.79 -5.56 -40.71
C VAL A 813 4.74 -4.88 -39.72
N TYR A 814 4.32 -3.75 -39.19
CA TYR A 814 5.08 -3.04 -38.14
C TYR A 814 4.43 -3.29 -36.81
N VAL A 815 5.21 -3.78 -35.85
CA VAL A 815 4.75 -4.13 -34.51
C VAL A 815 5.45 -3.24 -33.51
N LEU A 816 4.67 -2.59 -32.65
CA LEU A 816 5.15 -1.84 -31.52
C LEU A 816 5.34 -2.79 -30.33
N ASP A 817 6.60 -3.19 -30.06
CA ASP A 817 7.00 -4.08 -28.97
C ASP A 817 7.36 -3.23 -27.74
N GLN A 818 6.33 -2.88 -26.95
CA GLN A 818 6.44 -1.93 -25.86
C GLN A 818 7.41 -2.37 -24.77
N GLY A 819 7.39 -3.63 -24.39
CA GLY A 819 8.22 -4.14 -23.31
C GLY A 819 9.71 -4.16 -23.61
N HIS A 820 10.10 -4.19 -24.90
CA HIS A 820 11.49 -4.03 -25.34
C HIS A 820 11.81 -2.62 -25.88
N SER A 821 10.88 -1.68 -25.79
CA SER A 821 11.05 -0.31 -26.26
C SER A 821 11.53 -0.22 -27.70
N ARG A 822 10.95 -1.06 -28.61
CA ARG A 822 11.38 -1.18 -30.01
C ARG A 822 10.19 -1.31 -30.99
N ILE A 823 10.46 -1.06 -32.25
CA ILE A 823 9.58 -1.35 -33.38
C ILE A 823 10.18 -2.51 -34.16
N VAL A 824 9.35 -3.48 -34.54
CA VAL A 824 9.74 -4.63 -35.34
C VAL A 824 9.00 -4.55 -36.68
N LYS A 825 9.73 -4.51 -37.77
CA LYS A 825 9.17 -4.62 -39.15
C LYS A 825 9.31 -6.06 -39.60
N MET A 826 8.23 -6.65 -40.10
CA MET A 826 8.19 -8.02 -40.67
C MET A 826 7.57 -8.01 -42.04
N ASP A 827 7.87 -9.04 -42.82
CA ASP A 827 7.11 -9.33 -44.04
C ASP A 827 5.73 -9.94 -43.71
N PRO A 828 4.80 -10.11 -44.67
CA PRO A 828 3.50 -10.72 -44.41
C PRO A 828 3.53 -12.19 -43.99
N ASN A 829 4.69 -12.85 -44.04
CA ASN A 829 4.92 -14.22 -43.60
C ASN A 829 5.55 -14.29 -42.19
N GLY A 830 5.88 -13.13 -41.58
CA GLY A 830 6.43 -13.04 -40.23
C GLY A 830 7.95 -13.03 -40.16
N HIS A 831 8.68 -12.98 -41.29
CA HIS A 831 10.11 -12.83 -41.26
C HIS A 831 10.49 -11.39 -40.91
N VAL A 832 11.40 -11.25 -39.94
CA VAL A 832 11.87 -9.94 -39.47
C VAL A 832 12.72 -9.27 -40.55
N LEU A 833 12.32 -8.06 -40.95
CA LEU A 833 13.02 -7.25 -41.95
C LEU A 833 13.89 -6.18 -41.28
N ALA A 834 13.42 -5.56 -40.21
CA ALA A 834 14.15 -4.53 -39.45
C ALA A 834 13.68 -4.45 -38.02
N VAL A 835 14.57 -4.04 -37.11
CA VAL A 835 14.27 -3.76 -35.71
C VAL A 835 14.99 -2.47 -35.32
N TRP A 836 14.31 -1.54 -34.66
CA TRP A 836 14.91 -0.32 -34.15
C TRP A 836 14.21 0.15 -32.86
N GLY A 837 14.91 0.99 -32.13
CA GLY A 837 14.46 1.54 -30.86
C GLY A 837 15.18 0.92 -29.67
N SER A 838 15.24 1.66 -28.58
CA SER A 838 15.71 1.23 -27.27
C SER A 838 15.09 2.11 -26.18
N GLU A 839 15.18 1.70 -24.94
CA GLU A 839 14.72 2.51 -23.81
C GLU A 839 15.55 3.79 -23.66
N GLY A 840 14.90 4.95 -23.48
CA GLY A 840 15.56 6.23 -23.25
C GLY A 840 14.80 7.42 -23.82
N SER A 841 15.39 8.62 -23.67
CA SER A 841 14.82 9.90 -24.09
C SER A 841 15.41 10.51 -25.36
N GLY A 842 16.47 9.92 -25.92
CA GLY A 842 17.14 10.36 -27.16
C GLY A 842 16.31 10.14 -28.41
N ASP A 843 16.88 10.49 -29.56
CA ASP A 843 16.27 10.23 -30.87
C ASP A 843 16.34 8.74 -31.17
N GLY A 844 15.20 8.17 -31.58
CA GLY A 844 15.06 6.74 -31.79
C GLY A 844 14.94 5.91 -30.50
N GLN A 845 14.95 6.56 -29.35
CA GLN A 845 14.68 5.91 -28.06
C GLN A 845 13.25 6.19 -27.60
N PHE A 846 12.68 5.29 -26.80
CA PHE A 846 11.29 5.35 -26.34
C PHE A 846 11.17 5.12 -24.83
N ALA A 847 10.14 5.72 -24.24
CA ALA A 847 9.67 5.37 -22.92
C ALA A 847 8.16 5.14 -22.97
N ASN A 848 7.74 3.88 -22.84
CA ASN A 848 6.33 3.51 -22.83
C ASN A 848 5.54 4.01 -24.07
N HIS A 849 6.10 3.83 -25.25
CA HIS A 849 5.48 4.16 -26.54
C HIS A 849 4.20 3.32 -26.78
N THR A 850 3.18 3.90 -27.42
CA THR A 850 1.84 3.31 -27.39
C THR A 850 1.10 3.29 -28.70
N GLY A 851 1.40 4.17 -29.63
CA GLY A 851 0.71 4.29 -30.90
C GLY A 851 1.68 4.26 -32.08
N LEU A 852 1.27 3.57 -33.13
CA LEU A 852 2.04 3.35 -34.34
C LEU A 852 1.17 3.65 -35.59
N ALA A 853 1.68 4.46 -36.52
CA ALA A 853 1.04 4.65 -37.81
C ALA A 853 2.07 4.67 -38.92
N VAL A 854 1.73 4.11 -40.07
CA VAL A 854 2.55 4.12 -41.28
C VAL A 854 1.86 4.92 -42.38
N ASP A 855 2.55 5.89 -42.97
CA ASP A 855 2.01 6.64 -44.07
C ASP A 855 1.94 5.76 -45.35
N PRO A 856 0.74 5.50 -45.89
CA PRO A 856 0.59 4.61 -47.03
C PRO A 856 1.16 5.20 -48.33
N LYS A 857 1.50 6.51 -48.40
CA LYS A 857 2.11 7.15 -49.55
C LYS A 857 3.63 7.11 -49.51
N SER A 858 4.22 7.43 -48.36
CA SER A 858 5.68 7.57 -48.23
C SER A 858 6.37 6.41 -47.49
N GLY A 859 5.62 5.54 -46.83
CA GLY A 859 6.15 4.47 -45.99
C GLY A 859 6.79 4.98 -44.71
N ARG A 860 6.67 6.28 -44.37
CA ARG A 860 7.17 6.83 -43.11
C ARG A 860 6.42 6.30 -41.89
N VAL A 861 7.15 6.04 -40.82
CA VAL A 861 6.63 5.43 -39.59
C VAL A 861 6.57 6.49 -38.50
N TYR A 862 5.38 6.69 -37.95
CA TYR A 862 5.10 7.65 -36.87
C TYR A 862 4.86 6.89 -35.57
N VAL A 863 5.56 7.25 -34.51
CA VAL A 863 5.50 6.57 -33.21
C VAL A 863 5.14 7.57 -32.10
N ALA A 864 4.07 7.29 -31.40
CA ALA A 864 3.69 8.06 -30.19
C ALA A 864 4.52 7.61 -29.00
N ASP A 865 5.23 8.56 -28.39
CA ASP A 865 6.03 8.40 -27.18
C ASP A 865 5.50 9.37 -26.08
N PRO A 866 4.35 9.02 -25.46
CA PRO A 866 3.60 9.97 -24.64
C PRO A 866 4.28 10.33 -23.32
N LEU A 867 5.15 9.50 -22.75
CA LEU A 867 5.90 9.87 -21.57
C LEU A 867 6.92 10.98 -21.82
N HIS A 868 7.41 11.08 -23.06
CA HIS A 868 8.24 12.21 -23.50
C HIS A 868 7.44 13.29 -24.23
N ASN A 869 6.11 13.21 -24.22
CA ASN A 869 5.19 14.17 -24.86
C ASN A 869 5.54 14.43 -26.32
N ARG A 870 5.92 13.39 -27.09
CA ARG A 870 6.41 13.58 -28.47
C ARG A 870 5.86 12.52 -29.42
N ILE A 871 5.91 12.87 -30.71
CA ILE A 871 5.80 11.92 -31.81
C ILE A 871 7.14 11.92 -32.53
N GLN A 872 7.69 10.73 -32.79
CA GLN A 872 8.92 10.54 -33.57
C GLN A 872 8.59 9.94 -34.92
N VAL A 873 9.34 10.37 -35.96
CA VAL A 873 9.14 9.92 -37.34
C VAL A 873 10.41 9.24 -37.84
N PHE A 874 10.20 8.10 -38.50
CA PHE A 874 11.26 7.28 -39.06
C PHE A 874 10.99 7.00 -40.56
N ASP A 875 12.02 6.67 -41.30
CA ASP A 875 11.82 6.03 -42.60
C ASP A 875 11.33 4.58 -42.44
N SER A 876 11.03 3.91 -43.56
CA SER A 876 10.52 2.54 -43.58
C SER A 876 11.51 1.49 -43.03
N ASN A 877 12.78 1.84 -42.80
CA ASN A 877 13.85 0.98 -42.28
C ASN A 877 14.28 1.35 -40.86
N GLY A 878 13.58 2.32 -40.24
CA GLY A 878 13.81 2.69 -38.85
C GLY A 878 14.85 3.78 -38.62
N LYS A 879 15.34 4.46 -39.69
CA LYS A 879 16.19 5.63 -39.51
C LYS A 879 15.36 6.81 -39.02
N PHE A 880 15.77 7.42 -37.91
CA PHE A 880 15.14 8.62 -37.36
C PHE A 880 15.22 9.77 -38.37
N LEU A 881 14.10 10.47 -38.54
CA LEU A 881 13.99 11.61 -39.46
C LEU A 881 13.79 12.92 -38.70
N TRP A 882 12.71 13.03 -37.92
CA TRP A 882 12.42 14.18 -37.04
C TRP A 882 11.41 13.79 -35.94
N LYS A 883 11.16 14.75 -35.05
CA LYS A 883 10.17 14.63 -33.98
C LYS A 883 9.55 16.00 -33.66
N TRP A 884 8.39 15.97 -32.99
CA TRP A 884 7.81 17.19 -32.40
C TRP A 884 7.18 16.88 -31.05
N ILE A 885 7.00 17.95 -30.25
CA ILE A 885 6.37 17.88 -28.94
C ILE A 885 4.85 18.04 -29.08
N VAL A 886 4.11 17.19 -28.40
CA VAL A 886 2.66 17.29 -28.26
C VAL A 886 2.34 17.84 -26.89
N GLN A 887 2.12 19.14 -26.80
CA GLN A 887 1.92 19.84 -25.52
C GLN A 887 0.72 19.32 -24.73
N GLU A 888 -0.34 18.86 -25.42
CA GLU A 888 -1.54 18.30 -24.83
C GLU A 888 -1.32 16.97 -24.12
N TRP A 889 -0.16 16.36 -24.28
CA TRP A 889 0.25 15.15 -23.55
C TRP A 889 1.06 15.43 -22.29
N GLN A 890 1.38 16.68 -21.99
CA GLN A 890 2.09 17.05 -20.75
C GLN A 890 1.31 16.61 -19.51
N ASN A 891 2.02 16.06 -18.53
CA ASN A 891 1.46 15.47 -17.31
C ASN A 891 0.49 14.31 -17.59
N ASN A 892 0.60 13.67 -18.75
CA ASN A 892 -0.20 12.50 -19.07
C ASN A 892 0.37 11.27 -18.38
N ILE A 893 -0.42 10.65 -17.51
CA ILE A 893 -0.09 9.39 -16.84
C ILE A 893 -0.67 8.16 -17.56
N TRP A 894 -1.28 8.36 -18.76
CA TRP A 894 -2.03 7.36 -19.50
C TRP A 894 -1.33 6.95 -20.79
N PRO A 895 -0.84 5.72 -20.92
CA PRO A 895 -0.22 5.23 -22.12
C PRO A 895 -1.26 4.62 -23.07
N PHE A 896 -2.18 5.43 -23.62
CA PHE A 896 -3.22 4.94 -24.55
C PHE A 896 -3.31 5.78 -25.83
N GLN A 897 -2.33 6.62 -26.12
CA GLN A 897 -2.32 7.44 -27.32
C GLN A 897 -2.09 6.58 -28.55
N HIS A 898 -3.02 6.65 -29.47
CA HIS A 898 -2.96 5.97 -30.75
C HIS A 898 -2.81 6.98 -31.89
N LEU A 899 -2.27 6.55 -33.01
CA LEU A 899 -2.06 7.35 -34.21
C LEU A 899 -2.81 6.74 -35.39
N VAL A 900 -3.33 7.60 -36.28
CA VAL A 900 -3.83 7.17 -37.58
C VAL A 900 -3.55 8.25 -38.65
N ILE A 901 -3.16 7.85 -39.82
CA ILE A 901 -2.88 8.77 -40.93
C ILE A 901 -4.04 8.75 -41.94
N ASP A 902 -4.56 9.93 -42.26
CA ASP A 902 -5.52 10.15 -43.32
C ASP A 902 -4.79 10.54 -44.62
N PRO A 903 -4.60 9.60 -45.58
CA PRO A 903 -3.87 9.89 -46.80
C PRO A 903 -4.67 10.75 -47.80
N LYS A 904 -6.00 10.88 -47.60
CA LYS A 904 -6.84 11.75 -48.44
C LYS A 904 -6.69 13.23 -48.10
N ARG A 905 -6.43 13.50 -46.80
CA ARG A 905 -6.33 14.87 -46.28
C ARG A 905 -4.89 15.26 -45.90
N ASP A 906 -3.91 14.36 -46.08
CA ASP A 906 -2.52 14.48 -45.63
C ASP A 906 -2.42 14.91 -44.17
N ARG A 907 -3.13 14.17 -43.28
CA ARG A 907 -3.21 14.46 -41.87
C ARG A 907 -2.86 13.26 -40.99
N LEU A 908 -2.20 13.56 -39.88
CA LEU A 908 -2.01 12.65 -38.78
C LEU A 908 -3.02 13.01 -37.66
N TYR A 909 -3.78 12.04 -37.21
CA TYR A 909 -4.63 12.15 -36.03
C TYR A 909 -4.00 11.41 -34.89
N ALA A 910 -3.99 12.04 -33.70
CA ALA A 910 -3.45 11.50 -32.45
C ALA A 910 -4.49 11.57 -31.34
N SER A 911 -4.79 10.47 -30.69
CA SER A 911 -5.72 10.49 -29.56
C SER A 911 -5.08 11.16 -28.35
N SER A 912 -5.88 11.91 -27.56
CA SER A 912 -5.43 12.62 -26.37
C SER A 912 -6.41 12.42 -25.23
N VAL A 913 -6.04 11.54 -24.31
CA VAL A 913 -6.81 11.29 -23.08
C VAL A 913 -6.90 12.55 -22.22
N PRO A 914 -5.82 13.32 -21.98
CA PRO A 914 -5.91 14.52 -21.13
C PRO A 914 -6.90 15.57 -21.65
N THR A 915 -7.02 15.71 -22.97
CA THR A 915 -7.92 16.72 -23.57
C THR A 915 -9.26 16.16 -24.03
N GLN A 916 -9.47 14.82 -23.90
CA GLN A 916 -10.66 14.11 -24.36
C GLN A 916 -11.02 14.50 -25.82
N SER A 917 -10.00 14.46 -26.69
CA SER A 917 -10.12 14.88 -28.09
C SER A 917 -9.15 14.09 -28.98
N VAL A 918 -9.34 14.21 -30.29
CA VAL A 918 -8.37 13.77 -31.28
C VAL A 918 -7.63 15.01 -31.79
N LEU A 919 -6.32 15.01 -31.69
CA LEU A 919 -5.46 16.09 -32.19
C LEU A 919 -5.19 15.86 -33.67
N ALA A 920 -5.24 16.91 -34.47
CA ALA A 920 -4.91 16.87 -35.88
C ALA A 920 -3.62 17.63 -36.19
N PHE A 921 -2.71 16.96 -36.90
CA PHE A 921 -1.44 17.52 -37.37
C PHE A 921 -1.34 17.35 -38.89
N ASP A 922 -0.53 18.18 -39.55
CA ASP A 922 0.00 17.80 -40.85
C ASP A 922 1.07 16.69 -40.68
N LEU A 923 1.52 16.10 -41.78
CA LEU A 923 2.52 15.02 -41.73
C LEU A 923 3.91 15.49 -41.30
N ASN A 924 4.16 16.81 -41.16
CA ASN A 924 5.40 17.39 -40.67
C ASN A 924 5.34 17.76 -39.22
N GLY A 925 4.18 17.60 -38.56
CA GLY A 925 3.97 17.86 -37.13
C GLY A 925 3.36 19.23 -36.79
N THR A 926 2.95 20.02 -37.81
CA THR A 926 2.25 21.29 -37.61
C THR A 926 0.85 21.03 -37.03
N ARG A 927 0.54 21.65 -35.95
CA ARG A 927 -0.76 21.53 -35.29
C ARG A 927 -1.87 22.18 -36.11
N MET A 928 -2.87 21.40 -36.49
CA MET A 928 -3.97 21.85 -37.37
C MET A 928 -5.29 22.07 -36.63
N GLY A 929 -5.43 21.54 -35.41
CA GLY A 929 -6.63 21.65 -34.61
C GLY A 929 -6.97 20.41 -33.79
N SER A 930 -8.18 20.34 -33.22
CA SER A 930 -8.69 19.16 -32.55
C SER A 930 -10.08 18.78 -33.04
N LEU A 931 -10.31 17.46 -33.11
CA LEU A 931 -11.60 16.90 -33.45
C LEU A 931 -12.32 16.40 -32.20
N ARG A 932 -13.63 16.59 -32.17
CA ARG A 932 -14.53 16.04 -31.15
C ARG A 932 -15.82 15.60 -31.82
N PRO A 933 -16.50 14.58 -31.33
CA PRO A 933 -17.83 14.25 -31.86
C PRO A 933 -18.81 15.40 -31.55
N MET A 934 -19.90 15.47 -32.33
CA MET A 934 -20.95 16.43 -32.03
C MET A 934 -21.69 16.05 -30.74
N PRO A 935 -22.15 17.05 -29.95
CA PRO A 935 -23.01 16.75 -28.82
C PRO A 935 -24.28 15.98 -29.23
N PRO A 936 -24.73 15.00 -28.43
CA PRO A 936 -24.34 14.74 -27.04
C PRO A 936 -23.09 13.85 -26.88
N ASP A 937 -22.49 13.38 -27.97
CA ASP A 937 -21.35 12.46 -27.93
C ASP A 937 -20.09 13.14 -27.40
N ARG A 938 -19.28 12.36 -26.69
CA ARG A 938 -17.97 12.76 -26.18
C ARG A 938 -16.98 11.62 -26.30
N LEU A 939 -15.73 11.99 -26.41
CA LEU A 939 -14.62 11.04 -26.25
C LEU A 939 -14.36 10.85 -24.75
N ASP A 940 -14.23 9.59 -24.34
CA ASP A 940 -14.04 9.21 -22.96
C ASP A 940 -12.92 8.16 -22.88
N GLY A 941 -11.70 8.66 -22.60
CA GLY A 941 -10.50 7.87 -22.74
C GLY A 941 -10.24 7.44 -24.19
N PRO A 942 -10.09 8.38 -25.14
CA PRO A 942 -9.85 8.03 -26.52
C PRO A 942 -8.53 7.27 -26.67
N SER A 943 -8.61 6.03 -27.14
CA SER A 943 -7.48 5.14 -27.39
C SER A 943 -7.34 4.83 -28.88
N GLY A 944 -7.69 3.63 -29.31
CA GLY A 944 -7.60 3.22 -30.72
C GLY A 944 -8.42 4.09 -31.68
N MET A 945 -7.90 4.29 -32.88
CA MET A 945 -8.56 5.05 -33.93
C MET A 945 -8.43 4.35 -35.27
N ALA A 946 -9.48 4.38 -36.08
CA ALA A 946 -9.44 3.86 -37.44
C ALA A 946 -10.27 4.74 -38.39
N LEU A 947 -9.84 4.85 -39.64
CA LEU A 947 -10.51 5.60 -40.68
C LEU A 947 -11.50 4.72 -41.45
N GLY A 948 -12.73 5.17 -41.52
CA GLY A 948 -13.70 4.74 -42.54
C GLY A 948 -13.65 5.66 -43.77
N SER A 949 -14.66 5.60 -44.64
CA SER A 949 -14.70 6.41 -45.87
C SER A 949 -14.72 7.92 -45.57
N ASP A 950 -15.58 8.38 -44.68
CA ASP A 950 -15.73 9.79 -44.25
C ASP A 950 -15.89 9.96 -42.76
N LYS A 951 -15.56 8.94 -41.98
CA LYS A 951 -15.63 8.92 -40.50
C LYS A 951 -14.33 8.47 -39.91
N LEU A 952 -13.99 9.06 -38.75
CA LEU A 952 -12.98 8.58 -37.86
C LEU A 952 -13.67 7.86 -36.69
N TYR A 953 -13.46 6.54 -36.59
CA TYR A 953 -13.91 5.75 -35.45
C TYR A 953 -12.89 5.87 -34.34
N VAL A 954 -13.37 6.07 -33.11
CA VAL A 954 -12.54 6.25 -31.92
C VAL A 954 -13.04 5.33 -30.80
N VAL A 955 -12.16 4.51 -30.30
CA VAL A 955 -12.44 3.70 -29.11
C VAL A 955 -12.42 4.60 -27.88
N CYS A 956 -13.50 4.55 -27.12
CA CYS A 956 -13.63 5.20 -25.82
C CYS A 956 -13.48 4.13 -24.73
N THR A 957 -12.23 3.81 -24.38
CA THR A 957 -11.88 2.69 -23.49
C THR A 957 -12.62 2.77 -22.17
N PHE A 958 -12.73 3.96 -21.59
CA PHE A 958 -13.29 4.12 -20.26
C PHE A 958 -14.82 3.98 -20.19
N SER A 959 -15.49 4.28 -21.27
CA SER A 959 -16.95 4.05 -21.37
C SER A 959 -17.31 2.75 -22.07
N ASN A 960 -16.30 1.93 -22.43
CA ASN A 960 -16.51 0.64 -23.15
C ASN A 960 -17.40 0.80 -24.40
N ARG A 961 -17.05 1.74 -25.26
CA ARG A 961 -17.82 2.03 -26.49
C ARG A 961 -16.90 2.50 -27.63
N VAL A 962 -17.45 2.49 -28.83
CA VAL A 962 -16.85 3.11 -30.01
C VAL A 962 -17.71 4.29 -30.45
N THR A 963 -17.08 5.42 -30.72
CA THR A 963 -17.71 6.65 -31.20
C THR A 963 -17.19 6.98 -32.62
N SER A 964 -17.97 7.66 -33.44
CA SER A 964 -17.52 8.13 -34.74
C SER A 964 -17.54 9.66 -34.83
N ILE A 965 -16.52 10.21 -35.48
CA ILE A 965 -16.41 11.64 -35.82
C ILE A 965 -16.55 11.78 -37.35
N ASP A 966 -17.52 12.56 -37.81
CA ASP A 966 -17.70 12.86 -39.25
C ASP A 966 -16.61 13.84 -39.72
N LEU A 967 -15.77 13.43 -40.61
CA LEU A 967 -14.68 14.22 -41.17
C LEU A 967 -15.12 15.19 -42.27
N GLY A 968 -16.33 15.00 -42.84
CA GLY A 968 -16.91 15.88 -43.88
C GLY A 968 -17.59 17.15 -43.31
N ARG A 969 -17.94 17.14 -42.01
CA ARG A 969 -18.68 18.23 -41.34
C ARG A 969 -17.95 18.82 -40.12
N SER A 970 -16.68 18.43 -39.86
CA SER A 970 -15.99 18.89 -38.68
C SER A 970 -15.60 20.38 -38.78
N SER A 971 -16.23 21.23 -37.97
CA SER A 971 -15.72 22.58 -37.73
C SER A 971 -14.41 22.44 -36.94
N THR A 972 -13.30 22.75 -37.55
CA THR A 972 -12.02 23.03 -36.88
C THR A 972 -12.24 24.25 -35.98
N ARG A 973 -12.32 24.09 -34.67
CA ARG A 973 -12.22 25.15 -33.67
C ARG A 973 -11.03 24.94 -32.77
#